data_ba6993f1e3eca80793b7f705c8012e77
#
_entry.id   ba6993f1e3eca80793b7f705c8012e77
#
_cell.length_a   1.000
_cell.length_b   1.000
_cell.length_c   1.000
_cell.angle_alpha   90.00
_cell.angle_beta   90.00
_cell.angle_gamma   90.00
#
_symmetry.space_group_name_H-M   'P 1'
#
loop_
_entity.id
_entity.type
_entity.pdbx_description
1 polymer ?
#
loop_
_entity_poly.entity_id
_entity_poly.type
_entity_poly.pdbx_seq_one_letter_code
_entity_poly.pdbx_strand_id
1 'polypeptide(L)'
;MLLSIIVVAPIMVNASEDDELTYGDFQYKIEDDNSCTITDYDGMASSLSIPSAINGHTVKQIDTGALSDNGIITSVTIPNGVTTIGFSAFNGCIKLEKIKFSSNLDTVCENAFNNTKWFNNQSNGLVYVGKVAYKYKGDMPRNTKITVKSDTVSISESAFKDCANLTAILIPSSVKHIDKYAFYNCQGLTKLNFNDGIERIENDAFGSCEKLTSVNFSETLKSIGAFAFVECKKLSEITIPQSVTSVGEYAFSGCENLASVTVSDDLPYVGGRAFEKTKWLNSQPDGVVYIGKSAYGYKGDMPKNTELSLKSGITNISGYAFYEEKNLTSVKIPETVSRIGNWAFLDCEGLKNVNIPDGVKRIESWTFSNCSSLTNITVPDSVTVLDGLAFSYCTNLKNIELSKNLTEIGMGALSHCTSLETIDIPDSVIIMDNIAMAGCSELKSVNIGSNLKTVGGQVFAGCTSLEKVNVNLNNKNYTSENGIWYDKNKTKIILYPYNKKDSAYTTPTSLKELCNGYVGSYGILLDNSNLKTVTIEKNVAKIDDYAIGFVFDFDNYKINKVKDFTVKGYRGTVAESYAKKNSFNFVALDKTLQTPSISKLENTSGGIKISWNKVSGAYGYRVYQKTSNGWKRIKDTTATSYTDSAVSVNQTKTYTMRCIDKNGNTVSGYNSKGWSKKYTPVAPTISKLENISGGIKLSWNKIAGVYGYRVYYKTSSGGWKRFKDTTATSFTDSGVSPNRTETYTIRCIDKNGNTVSGFYSKGWSKKYAPVAPKITKLTNTSKGVSVTWGKVAGVYGYRLYRKYAGGSWTKVKDTTAASYTDSGAKKGKKVTYTLRCINKNGKTISGYNATGWSITRK
;
A
#
# COMPACT_ATOMS: atom_id res chain seq x y z
N MET A 1 -14.81 1.90 -39.00
CA MET A 1 -15.46 1.55 -37.73
C MET A 1 -14.60 2.10 -36.62
N LEU A 2 -15.03 3.16 -35.92
CA LEU A 2 -14.23 3.87 -34.94
C LEU A 2 -13.84 2.92 -33.81
N LEU A 3 -12.55 2.60 -33.67
CA LEU A 3 -12.00 2.01 -32.46
C LEU A 3 -12.12 3.04 -31.33
N SER A 4 -13.07 2.85 -30.45
CA SER A 4 -13.04 3.49 -29.13
C SER A 4 -11.87 2.84 -28.36
N ILE A 5 -10.69 3.47 -28.45
CA ILE A 5 -9.56 3.19 -27.57
C ILE A 5 -10.04 3.62 -26.18
N ILE A 6 -10.42 2.64 -25.37
CA ILE A 6 -10.45 2.85 -23.92
C ILE A 6 -8.97 3.00 -23.53
N VAL A 7 -8.53 4.23 -23.41
CA VAL A 7 -7.31 4.58 -22.69
C VAL A 7 -7.57 4.20 -21.25
N VAL A 8 -7.28 2.95 -20.92
CA VAL A 8 -7.00 2.60 -19.53
C VAL A 8 -5.71 3.32 -19.22
N ALA A 9 -5.79 4.38 -18.40
CA ALA A 9 -4.61 5.01 -17.86
C ALA A 9 -3.64 3.89 -17.40
N PRO A 10 -2.36 4.00 -17.70
CA PRO A 10 -1.41 3.02 -17.22
C PRO A 10 -1.50 3.05 -15.69
N ILE A 11 -2.06 1.99 -15.11
CA ILE A 11 -1.75 1.67 -13.74
C ILE A 11 -0.26 1.35 -13.82
N MET A 12 0.55 2.27 -13.35
CA MET A 12 1.96 2.00 -13.12
C MET A 12 2.00 0.75 -12.24
N VAL A 13 2.25 -0.40 -12.86
CA VAL A 13 2.84 -1.51 -12.13
C VAL A 13 4.19 -0.95 -11.71
N ASN A 14 4.38 -0.82 -10.42
CA ASN A 14 5.68 -0.50 -9.86
C ASN A 14 6.71 -1.36 -10.61
N ALA A 15 7.49 -0.72 -11.46
CA ALA A 15 8.82 -1.19 -11.76
C ALA A 15 9.41 -1.54 -10.39
N SER A 16 10.12 -2.65 -10.28
CA SER A 16 10.92 -2.97 -9.11
C SER A 16 11.41 -1.67 -8.51
N GLU A 17 11.08 -1.43 -7.24
CA GLU A 17 11.74 -0.40 -6.45
C GLU A 17 13.24 -0.59 -6.75
N ASP A 18 13.81 0.27 -7.60
CA ASP A 18 15.22 0.56 -7.53
C ASP A 18 15.35 1.07 -6.11
N ASP A 19 16.02 0.29 -5.26
CA ASP A 19 16.22 0.62 -3.86
C ASP A 19 16.82 2.02 -3.81
N GLU A 20 15.98 3.05 -3.56
CA GLU A 20 16.46 4.40 -3.34
C GLU A 20 17.33 4.38 -2.10
N LEU A 21 18.61 4.57 -2.34
CA LEU A 21 19.62 4.54 -1.30
C LEU A 21 19.67 5.90 -0.62
N THR A 22 19.99 5.93 0.67
CA THR A 22 20.11 7.18 1.43
C THR A 22 21.55 7.46 1.86
N TYR A 23 21.95 8.74 1.80
CA TYR A 23 23.24 9.22 2.32
C TYR A 23 23.06 10.58 3.00
N GLY A 24 23.02 10.60 4.31
CA GLY A 24 22.61 11.78 5.06
C GLY A 24 21.17 12.17 4.70
N ASP A 25 21.00 13.41 4.25
CA ASP A 25 19.70 13.93 3.81
C ASP A 25 19.46 13.76 2.30
N PHE A 26 20.32 13.04 1.59
CA PHE A 26 20.19 12.76 0.15
C PHE A 26 19.62 11.36 -0.10
N GLN A 27 18.69 11.27 -1.04
CA GLN A 27 18.31 10.04 -1.69
C GLN A 27 19.06 9.94 -3.02
N TYR A 28 19.47 8.73 -3.41
CA TYR A 28 20.26 8.54 -4.62
C TYR A 28 20.09 7.14 -5.19
N LYS A 29 20.42 7.00 -6.47
CA LYS A 29 20.54 5.72 -7.16
C LYS A 29 21.94 5.57 -7.77
N ILE A 30 22.34 4.31 -8.01
CA ILE A 30 23.58 3.99 -8.70
C ILE A 30 23.21 3.62 -10.13
N GLU A 31 23.85 4.26 -11.09
CA GLU A 31 23.64 4.02 -12.51
C GLU A 31 24.53 2.85 -13.01
N ASP A 32 24.22 2.31 -14.18
CA ASP A 32 24.94 1.18 -14.79
C ASP A 32 26.44 1.44 -14.99
N ASP A 33 26.83 2.71 -15.17
CA ASP A 33 28.24 3.12 -15.29
C ASP A 33 28.94 3.31 -13.95
N ASN A 34 28.32 2.82 -12.87
CA ASN A 34 28.81 2.94 -11.49
C ASN A 34 28.92 4.39 -10.98
N SER A 35 28.25 5.33 -11.64
CA SER A 35 28.09 6.69 -11.15
C SER A 35 26.85 6.79 -10.26
N CYS A 36 26.65 7.97 -9.65
CA CYS A 36 25.54 8.24 -8.74
C CYS A 36 24.70 9.39 -9.27
N THR A 37 23.37 9.21 -9.17
CA THR A 37 22.37 10.24 -9.44
C THR A 37 21.64 10.57 -8.13
N ILE A 38 21.60 11.85 -7.75
CA ILE A 38 20.80 12.32 -6.61
C ILE A 38 19.35 12.41 -7.05
N THR A 39 18.46 11.69 -6.35
CA THR A 39 17.03 11.62 -6.67
C THR A 39 16.18 12.53 -5.80
N ASP A 40 16.61 12.81 -4.53
CA ASP A 40 15.89 13.71 -3.63
C ASP A 40 16.81 14.28 -2.53
N TYR A 41 16.33 15.35 -1.87
CA TYR A 41 17.01 15.99 -0.74
C TYR A 41 16.01 16.48 0.32
N ASP A 42 15.99 15.81 1.46
CA ASP A 42 15.10 16.10 2.60
C ASP A 42 15.69 17.02 3.66
N GLY A 43 16.92 17.53 3.44
CA GLY A 43 17.67 18.29 4.45
C GLY A 43 17.19 19.72 4.63
N MET A 44 17.56 20.29 5.78
CA MET A 44 17.21 21.65 6.23
C MET A 44 18.36 22.66 6.11
N ALA A 45 19.41 22.34 5.37
CA ALA A 45 20.55 23.21 5.21
C ALA A 45 20.22 24.43 4.34
N SER A 46 20.48 25.65 4.85
CA SER A 46 20.33 26.87 4.06
C SER A 46 21.48 27.11 3.08
N SER A 47 22.64 26.51 3.32
CA SER A 47 23.78 26.48 2.42
C SER A 47 24.15 25.05 2.15
N LEU A 48 23.86 24.58 0.95
CA LEU A 48 24.00 23.18 0.56
C LEU A 48 25.27 22.97 -0.27
N SER A 49 26.06 21.98 0.08
CA SER A 49 27.13 21.47 -0.75
C SER A 49 26.75 20.06 -1.21
N ILE A 50 26.52 19.91 -2.50
CA ILE A 50 26.26 18.59 -3.09
C ILE A 50 27.56 17.78 -3.01
N PRO A 51 27.52 16.54 -2.50
CA PRO A 51 28.72 15.70 -2.41
C PRO A 51 29.27 15.37 -3.78
N SER A 52 30.59 15.35 -3.93
CA SER A 52 31.25 14.95 -5.20
C SER A 52 31.19 13.45 -5.45
N ALA A 53 31.02 12.67 -4.37
CA ALA A 53 30.82 11.24 -4.42
C ALA A 53 29.98 10.77 -3.21
N ILE A 54 29.23 9.72 -3.39
CA ILE A 54 28.43 9.06 -2.33
C ILE A 54 28.85 7.59 -2.31
N ASN A 55 29.30 7.09 -1.16
CA ASN A 55 29.75 5.71 -0.96
C ASN A 55 30.77 5.20 -2.01
N GLY A 56 31.61 6.09 -2.54
CA GLY A 56 32.62 5.77 -3.56
C GLY A 56 32.15 5.96 -5.01
N HIS A 57 30.88 6.27 -5.25
CA HIS A 57 30.31 6.53 -6.57
C HIS A 57 30.32 8.03 -6.86
N THR A 58 30.88 8.44 -7.97
CA THR A 58 30.90 9.86 -8.36
C THR A 58 29.52 10.37 -8.67
N VAL A 59 29.11 11.49 -8.07
CA VAL A 59 27.83 12.15 -8.39
C VAL A 59 27.96 12.84 -9.74
N LYS A 60 27.25 12.34 -10.76
CA LYS A 60 27.22 12.86 -12.13
C LYS A 60 25.95 13.61 -12.46
N GLN A 61 24.85 13.30 -11.77
CA GLN A 61 23.54 13.85 -12.10
C GLN A 61 22.77 14.27 -10.84
N ILE A 62 22.00 15.33 -10.99
CA ILE A 62 20.91 15.73 -10.08
C ILE A 62 19.63 15.49 -10.87
N ASP A 63 18.76 14.62 -10.37
CA ASP A 63 17.61 14.11 -11.12
C ASP A 63 16.46 15.13 -11.21
N THR A 64 15.44 14.76 -11.93
CA THR A 64 14.18 15.50 -12.06
C THR A 64 13.59 15.80 -10.69
N GLY A 65 13.37 17.09 -10.42
CA GLY A 65 12.74 17.56 -9.18
C GLY A 65 13.53 17.36 -7.89
N ALA A 66 14.73 16.82 -7.90
CA ALA A 66 15.48 16.37 -6.74
C ALA A 66 15.60 17.36 -5.56
N LEU A 67 15.57 18.66 -5.83
CA LEU A 67 15.57 19.70 -4.81
C LEU A 67 14.42 20.70 -5.00
N SER A 68 13.39 20.31 -5.77
CA SER A 68 12.28 21.22 -6.09
C SER A 68 11.54 21.69 -4.83
N ASP A 69 11.01 22.92 -4.92
CA ASP A 69 10.21 23.54 -3.86
C ASP A 69 10.89 23.64 -2.47
N ASN A 70 12.22 23.44 -2.41
CA ASN A 70 12.95 23.64 -1.17
C ASN A 70 13.04 25.14 -0.81
N GLY A 71 12.15 25.57 0.08
CA GLY A 71 12.05 26.96 0.55
C GLY A 71 13.15 27.41 1.53
N ILE A 72 14.17 26.57 1.81
CA ILE A 72 15.18 26.82 2.83
C ILE A 72 16.53 27.17 2.21
N ILE A 73 16.92 26.48 1.16
CA ILE A 73 18.22 26.63 0.51
C ILE A 73 18.39 28.07 -0.03
N THR A 74 19.44 28.73 0.41
CA THR A 74 19.84 30.08 -0.07
C THR A 74 21.06 30.04 -0.97
N SER A 75 21.91 29.04 -0.81
CA SER A 75 23.09 28.81 -1.65
C SER A 75 23.36 27.35 -1.90
N VAL A 76 23.83 27.02 -3.10
CA VAL A 76 24.22 25.66 -3.47
C VAL A 76 25.59 25.63 -4.13
N THR A 77 26.41 24.63 -3.82
CA THR A 77 27.66 24.32 -4.52
C THR A 77 27.48 22.98 -5.23
N ILE A 78 27.58 22.97 -6.55
CA ILE A 78 27.51 21.80 -7.41
C ILE A 78 28.93 21.37 -7.77
N PRO A 79 29.38 20.17 -7.42
CA PRO A 79 30.77 19.73 -7.63
C PRO A 79 31.04 19.46 -9.11
N ASN A 80 32.33 19.50 -9.49
CA ASN A 80 32.76 19.32 -10.89
C ASN A 80 32.48 17.90 -11.46
N GLY A 81 32.11 16.92 -10.64
CA GLY A 81 31.64 15.61 -11.10
C GLY A 81 30.27 15.68 -11.80
N VAL A 82 29.44 16.64 -11.44
CA VAL A 82 28.09 16.79 -11.99
C VAL A 82 28.17 17.35 -13.41
N THR A 83 27.62 16.59 -14.36
CA THR A 83 27.51 16.94 -15.77
C THR A 83 26.08 17.25 -16.18
N THR A 84 25.09 16.76 -15.43
CA THR A 84 23.67 16.87 -15.79
C THR A 84 22.85 17.41 -14.60
N ILE A 85 21.96 18.37 -14.89
CA ILE A 85 20.93 18.86 -13.99
C ILE A 85 19.58 18.61 -14.64
N GLY A 86 18.76 17.77 -13.99
CA GLY A 86 17.47 17.28 -14.46
C GLY A 86 16.37 18.33 -14.54
N PHE A 87 15.25 17.93 -15.13
CA PHE A 87 14.06 18.77 -15.25
C PHE A 87 13.58 19.28 -13.89
N SER A 88 13.34 20.58 -13.77
CA SER A 88 12.84 21.19 -12.52
C SER A 88 13.67 20.91 -11.25
N ALA A 89 14.92 20.48 -11.35
CA ALA A 89 15.72 20.01 -10.23
C ALA A 89 15.80 20.98 -9.05
N PHE A 90 15.83 22.31 -9.29
CA PHE A 90 15.79 23.38 -8.28
C PHE A 90 14.58 24.30 -8.46
N ASN A 91 13.58 23.87 -9.24
CA ASN A 91 12.39 24.69 -9.45
C ASN A 91 11.70 25.00 -8.13
N GLY A 92 11.24 26.23 -7.92
CA GLY A 92 10.55 26.60 -6.69
C GLY A 92 11.46 26.78 -5.45
N CYS A 93 12.78 26.64 -5.58
CA CYS A 93 13.72 27.03 -4.50
C CYS A 93 13.77 28.56 -4.37
N ILE A 94 12.70 29.16 -3.85
CA ILE A 94 12.45 30.63 -3.88
C ILE A 94 13.51 31.48 -3.17
N LYS A 95 14.28 30.90 -2.26
CA LYS A 95 15.36 31.60 -1.54
C LYS A 95 16.74 31.39 -2.18
N LEU A 96 16.88 30.45 -3.12
CA LEU A 96 18.15 30.11 -3.75
C LEU A 96 18.65 31.31 -4.57
N GLU A 97 19.70 31.96 -4.06
CA GLU A 97 20.25 33.18 -4.63
C GLU A 97 21.69 33.02 -5.17
N LYS A 98 22.48 32.13 -4.55
CA LYS A 98 23.88 31.91 -4.90
C LYS A 98 24.10 30.48 -5.33
N ILE A 99 24.66 30.30 -6.55
CA ILE A 99 24.97 28.99 -7.08
C ILE A 99 26.41 28.98 -7.58
N LYS A 100 27.18 27.99 -7.11
CA LYS A 100 28.47 27.65 -7.71
C LYS A 100 28.27 26.46 -8.60
N PHE A 101 28.32 26.64 -9.91
CA PHE A 101 28.12 25.60 -10.89
C PHE A 101 29.34 24.70 -11.07
N SER A 102 29.10 23.47 -11.49
CA SER A 102 30.13 22.56 -12.02
C SER A 102 30.80 23.18 -13.24
N SER A 103 32.13 23.06 -13.34
CA SER A 103 32.88 23.47 -14.52
C SER A 103 32.67 22.52 -15.73
N ASN A 104 32.20 21.31 -15.45
CA ASN A 104 31.97 20.24 -16.41
C ASN A 104 30.49 20.03 -16.76
N LEU A 105 29.65 21.00 -16.35
CA LEU A 105 28.24 20.95 -16.66
C LEU A 105 28.03 20.98 -18.17
N ASP A 106 27.34 20.00 -18.70
CA ASP A 106 27.07 19.76 -20.08
C ASP A 106 25.59 19.86 -20.44
N THR A 107 24.71 19.32 -19.58
CA THR A 107 23.27 19.33 -19.80
C THR A 107 22.53 19.97 -18.63
N VAL A 108 21.62 20.88 -18.97
CA VAL A 108 20.67 21.48 -18.02
C VAL A 108 19.27 21.38 -18.62
N CYS A 109 18.40 20.60 -17.99
CA CYS A 109 17.06 20.41 -18.53
C CYS A 109 16.14 21.61 -18.27
N GLU A 110 14.99 21.60 -18.95
CA GLU A 110 14.00 22.65 -18.85
C GLU A 110 13.55 22.86 -17.40
N ASN A 111 13.29 24.11 -17.03
CA ASN A 111 12.79 24.57 -15.74
C ASN A 111 13.71 24.27 -14.55
N ALA A 112 14.92 23.78 -14.72
CA ALA A 112 15.83 23.39 -13.65
C ALA A 112 15.99 24.47 -12.56
N PHE A 113 15.98 25.74 -12.91
CA PHE A 113 16.14 26.89 -11.97
C PHE A 113 14.95 27.87 -11.99
N ASN A 114 13.82 27.49 -12.55
CA ASN A 114 12.65 28.38 -12.57
C ASN A 114 12.18 28.67 -11.14
N ASN A 115 11.62 29.86 -10.94
CA ASN A 115 11.13 30.32 -9.64
C ASN A 115 12.19 30.41 -8.52
N THR A 116 13.50 30.28 -8.85
CA THR A 116 14.56 30.57 -7.89
C THR A 116 14.85 32.08 -7.86
N LYS A 117 15.30 32.60 -6.70
CA LYS A 117 15.78 33.98 -6.59
C LYS A 117 16.96 34.24 -7.50
N TRP A 118 17.85 33.25 -7.68
CA TRP A 118 18.96 33.33 -8.63
C TRP A 118 18.50 33.60 -10.05
N PHE A 119 17.56 32.82 -10.58
CA PHE A 119 17.04 32.99 -11.95
C PHE A 119 16.25 34.29 -12.08
N ASN A 120 15.43 34.63 -11.09
CA ASN A 120 14.63 35.85 -11.11
C ASN A 120 15.51 37.12 -11.11
N ASN A 121 16.69 37.09 -10.52
CA ASN A 121 17.67 38.18 -10.49
C ASN A 121 18.51 38.28 -11.78
N GLN A 122 18.45 37.29 -12.70
CA GLN A 122 19.16 37.45 -13.98
C GLN A 122 18.53 38.55 -14.83
N SER A 123 19.37 39.24 -15.60
CA SER A 123 18.91 40.22 -16.58
C SER A 123 18.12 39.57 -17.71
N ASN A 124 17.23 40.34 -18.36
CA ASN A 124 16.59 39.86 -19.58
C ASN A 124 17.62 39.58 -20.65
N GLY A 125 17.38 38.54 -21.45
CA GLY A 125 18.29 38.03 -22.46
C GLY A 125 18.67 36.57 -22.22
N LEU A 126 19.74 36.11 -22.87
CA LEU A 126 20.20 34.72 -22.74
C LEU A 126 20.91 34.50 -21.37
N VAL A 127 20.33 33.69 -20.55
CA VAL A 127 20.88 33.28 -19.24
C VAL A 127 21.76 32.05 -19.42
N TYR A 128 22.87 31.99 -18.71
CA TYR A 128 23.81 30.87 -18.73
C TYR A 128 23.87 30.20 -17.36
N VAL A 129 23.94 28.89 -17.38
CA VAL A 129 24.22 28.02 -16.24
C VAL A 129 25.58 27.38 -16.46
N GLY A 130 26.62 27.92 -15.83
CA GLY A 130 27.97 27.54 -16.17
C GLY A 130 28.28 27.91 -17.63
N LYS A 131 28.67 26.90 -18.43
CA LYS A 131 28.91 27.01 -19.87
C LYS A 131 27.72 26.58 -20.74
N VAL A 132 26.57 26.32 -20.16
CA VAL A 132 25.34 25.95 -20.87
C VAL A 132 24.51 27.19 -21.16
N ALA A 133 24.09 27.39 -22.41
CA ALA A 133 23.12 28.42 -22.78
C ALA A 133 21.74 27.96 -22.35
N TYR A 134 21.29 28.44 -21.18
CA TYR A 134 20.19 27.80 -20.45
C TYR A 134 18.81 28.25 -20.94
N LYS A 135 18.51 29.54 -20.90
CA LYS A 135 17.17 30.05 -21.25
C LYS A 135 17.19 31.52 -21.61
N TYR A 136 16.44 31.91 -22.64
CA TYR A 136 16.18 33.31 -22.89
C TYR A 136 15.11 33.82 -21.93
N LYS A 137 15.40 34.87 -21.19
CA LYS A 137 14.56 35.43 -20.15
C LYS A 137 13.96 36.78 -20.63
N GLY A 138 12.67 36.98 -20.38
CA GLY A 138 11.92 38.19 -20.71
C GLY A 138 11.46 38.24 -22.16
N ASP A 139 10.80 39.31 -22.52
CA ASP A 139 10.28 39.51 -23.88
C ASP A 139 11.42 39.74 -24.88
N MET A 140 11.42 38.96 -25.96
CA MET A 140 12.41 39.10 -26.99
C MET A 140 12.03 40.24 -27.95
N PRO A 141 12.90 41.27 -28.12
CA PRO A 141 12.64 42.33 -29.07
C PRO A 141 12.48 41.83 -30.52
N ARG A 142 11.75 42.57 -31.36
CA ARG A 142 11.61 42.23 -32.79
C ARG A 142 12.98 42.25 -33.48
N ASN A 143 13.17 41.31 -34.38
CA ASN A 143 14.42 41.14 -35.17
C ASN A 143 15.68 40.88 -34.32
N THR A 144 15.51 40.20 -33.20
CA THR A 144 16.62 39.87 -32.33
C THR A 144 17.62 38.95 -33.04
N LYS A 145 18.89 39.28 -32.90
CA LYS A 145 20.03 38.43 -33.30
C LYS A 145 20.83 38.12 -32.05
N ILE A 146 21.15 36.85 -31.86
CA ILE A 146 21.90 36.36 -30.70
C ILE A 146 23.29 35.88 -31.12
N THR A 147 24.31 36.26 -30.38
CA THR A 147 25.63 35.64 -30.43
C THR A 147 25.84 34.88 -29.15
N VAL A 148 25.93 33.55 -29.24
CA VAL A 148 26.20 32.69 -28.10
C VAL A 148 27.65 32.82 -27.67
N LYS A 149 27.94 32.82 -26.36
CA LYS A 149 29.32 32.96 -25.83
C LYS A 149 30.24 31.87 -26.40
N SER A 150 31.49 32.23 -26.66
CA SER A 150 32.47 31.38 -27.36
C SER A 150 32.93 30.14 -26.58
N ASP A 151 32.65 30.07 -25.26
CA ASP A 151 32.98 28.94 -24.40
C ASP A 151 31.77 28.07 -24.06
N THR A 152 30.64 28.31 -24.75
CA THR A 152 29.41 27.55 -24.55
C THR A 152 29.58 26.13 -25.07
N VAL A 153 29.16 25.11 -24.27
CA VAL A 153 29.30 23.69 -24.64
C VAL A 153 28.00 23.09 -25.17
N SER A 154 26.84 23.62 -24.72
CA SER A 154 25.53 23.16 -25.17
C SER A 154 24.48 24.26 -25.15
N ILE A 155 23.38 24.04 -25.89
CA ILE A 155 22.18 24.86 -25.85
C ILE A 155 21.09 23.99 -25.20
N SER A 156 20.63 24.45 -24.04
CA SER A 156 19.72 23.69 -23.16
C SER A 156 18.35 23.43 -23.78
N GLU A 157 17.67 22.46 -23.21
CA GLU A 157 16.27 22.16 -23.52
C GLU A 157 15.39 23.41 -23.39
N SER A 158 14.60 23.66 -24.45
CA SER A 158 13.69 24.81 -24.52
C SER A 158 14.33 26.17 -24.35
N ALA A 159 15.66 26.32 -24.56
CA ALA A 159 16.41 27.56 -24.33
C ALA A 159 15.82 28.78 -25.04
N PHE A 160 15.36 28.62 -26.29
CA PHE A 160 14.74 29.64 -27.13
C PHE A 160 13.34 29.24 -27.60
N LYS A 161 12.70 28.26 -26.98
CA LYS A 161 11.36 27.82 -27.36
C LYS A 161 10.40 29.01 -27.42
N ASP A 162 9.58 29.06 -28.47
CA ASP A 162 8.59 30.12 -28.74
C ASP A 162 9.20 31.52 -28.95
N CYS A 163 10.49 31.65 -29.15
CA CYS A 163 11.15 32.91 -29.43
C CYS A 163 10.91 33.36 -30.88
N ALA A 164 9.66 33.73 -31.21
CA ALA A 164 9.23 34.11 -32.56
C ALA A 164 9.97 35.31 -33.13
N ASN A 165 10.60 36.15 -32.34
CA ASN A 165 11.35 37.32 -32.73
C ASN A 165 12.86 37.07 -32.95
N LEU A 166 13.34 35.84 -32.73
CA LEU A 166 14.70 35.40 -33.02
C LEU A 166 14.85 35.26 -34.54
N THR A 167 15.67 36.11 -35.16
CA THR A 167 15.84 36.11 -36.63
C THR A 167 17.17 35.50 -37.05
N ALA A 168 18.18 35.50 -36.21
CA ALA A 168 19.46 34.90 -36.45
C ALA A 168 20.15 34.54 -35.14
N ILE A 169 20.93 33.46 -35.17
CA ILE A 169 21.77 33.04 -34.06
C ILE A 169 23.14 32.65 -34.57
N LEU A 170 24.21 33.09 -33.90
CA LEU A 170 25.57 32.61 -34.12
C LEU A 170 25.94 31.65 -33.00
N ILE A 171 26.12 30.38 -33.36
CA ILE A 171 26.50 29.29 -32.45
C ILE A 171 28.00 29.01 -32.62
N PRO A 172 28.81 29.08 -31.55
CA PRO A 172 30.25 28.84 -31.64
C PRO A 172 30.57 27.34 -31.81
N SER A 173 31.78 27.05 -32.33
CA SER A 173 32.26 25.67 -32.54
C SER A 173 32.50 24.87 -31.25
N SER A 174 32.49 25.53 -30.09
CA SER A 174 32.54 24.86 -28.78
C SER A 174 31.26 24.09 -28.44
N VAL A 175 30.10 24.47 -29.03
CA VAL A 175 28.81 23.77 -28.78
C VAL A 175 28.83 22.38 -29.43
N LYS A 176 28.59 21.38 -28.62
CA LYS A 176 28.57 19.98 -29.03
C LYS A 176 27.17 19.47 -29.35
N HIS A 177 26.17 19.94 -28.62
CA HIS A 177 24.80 19.52 -28.84
C HIS A 177 23.80 20.64 -28.63
N ILE A 178 22.67 20.48 -29.32
CA ILE A 178 21.49 21.33 -29.22
C ILE A 178 20.39 20.45 -28.69
N ASP A 179 19.92 20.75 -27.45
CA ASP A 179 18.99 19.89 -26.75
C ASP A 179 17.55 19.99 -27.26
N LYS A 180 16.69 19.15 -26.74
CA LYS A 180 15.29 19.02 -27.16
C LYS A 180 14.57 20.36 -27.09
N TYR A 181 13.74 20.64 -28.11
CA TYR A 181 12.94 21.88 -28.17
C TYR A 181 13.75 23.19 -28.10
N ALA A 182 15.07 23.16 -28.18
CA ALA A 182 15.92 24.34 -27.93
C ALA A 182 15.49 25.58 -28.73
N PHE A 183 15.04 25.42 -29.97
CA PHE A 183 14.55 26.46 -30.88
C PHE A 183 13.15 26.16 -31.42
N TYR A 184 12.39 25.30 -30.73
CA TYR A 184 11.05 24.95 -31.17
C TYR A 184 10.18 26.19 -31.34
N ASN A 185 9.47 26.29 -32.47
CA ASN A 185 8.59 27.39 -32.81
C ASN A 185 9.30 28.78 -32.86
N CYS A 186 10.57 28.81 -33.23
CA CYS A 186 11.28 30.06 -33.53
C CYS A 186 10.92 30.58 -34.92
N GLN A 187 9.71 31.08 -35.10
CA GLN A 187 9.14 31.50 -36.37
C GLN A 187 9.85 32.67 -37.07
N GLY A 188 10.73 33.39 -36.38
CA GLY A 188 11.55 34.46 -36.97
C GLY A 188 12.82 33.94 -37.67
N LEU A 189 13.27 32.76 -37.35
CA LEU A 189 14.54 32.18 -37.77
C LEU A 189 14.52 31.82 -39.26
N THR A 190 15.49 32.35 -40.04
CA THR A 190 15.47 32.22 -41.47
C THR A 190 16.58 31.35 -42.04
N LYS A 191 17.73 31.30 -41.39
CA LYS A 191 18.89 30.53 -41.80
C LYS A 191 19.64 30.00 -40.59
N LEU A 192 20.19 28.80 -40.71
CA LEU A 192 21.10 28.19 -39.75
C LEU A 192 22.42 27.82 -40.44
N ASN A 193 23.52 28.29 -39.87
CA ASN A 193 24.85 27.85 -40.26
C ASN A 193 25.52 27.25 -39.04
N PHE A 194 25.71 25.97 -39.01
CA PHE A 194 26.41 25.31 -37.93
C PHE A 194 27.89 25.25 -38.24
N ASN A 195 28.70 25.72 -37.29
CA ASN A 195 30.15 25.57 -37.36
C ASN A 195 30.53 24.13 -36.98
N ASP A 196 31.70 23.69 -37.35
CA ASP A 196 32.25 22.40 -36.93
C ASP A 196 32.35 22.37 -35.40
N GLY A 197 31.81 21.34 -34.81
CA GLY A 197 31.72 21.16 -33.37
C GLY A 197 30.42 20.52 -32.91
N ILE A 198 29.31 20.82 -33.60
CA ILE A 198 28.01 20.22 -33.27
C ILE A 198 28.02 18.76 -33.72
N GLU A 199 27.77 17.89 -32.74
CA GLU A 199 27.71 16.43 -32.91
C GLU A 199 26.29 15.90 -32.92
N ARG A 200 25.38 16.56 -32.17
CA ARG A 200 23.98 16.11 -32.05
C ARG A 200 23.02 17.27 -32.11
N ILE A 201 21.91 17.06 -32.82
CA ILE A 201 20.70 17.89 -32.79
C ILE A 201 19.62 16.98 -32.24
N GLU A 202 19.10 17.32 -31.06
CA GLU A 202 18.14 16.48 -30.33
C GLU A 202 16.71 16.67 -30.86
N ASN A 203 15.77 15.89 -30.30
CA ASN A 203 14.39 15.86 -30.77
C ASN A 203 13.73 17.24 -30.72
N ASP A 204 12.91 17.57 -31.72
CA ASP A 204 12.15 18.82 -31.84
C ASP A 204 12.99 20.10 -31.79
N ALA A 205 14.33 20.01 -31.87
CA ALA A 205 15.21 21.14 -31.62
C ALA A 205 14.88 22.38 -32.44
N PHE A 206 14.45 22.27 -33.70
CA PHE A 206 14.04 23.33 -34.59
C PHE A 206 12.64 23.10 -35.18
N GLY A 207 11.81 22.27 -34.53
CA GLY A 207 10.44 22.03 -34.96
C GLY A 207 9.65 23.32 -35.08
N SER A 208 8.81 23.43 -36.10
CA SER A 208 7.95 24.58 -36.40
C SER A 208 8.69 25.92 -36.64
N CYS A 209 9.94 25.87 -37.09
CA CYS A 209 10.66 27.05 -37.59
C CYS A 209 10.22 27.36 -39.04
N GLU A 210 8.95 27.79 -39.18
CA GLU A 210 8.29 27.88 -40.51
C GLU A 210 8.98 28.77 -41.55
N LYS A 211 9.76 29.78 -41.08
CA LYS A 211 10.50 30.69 -41.99
C LYS A 211 11.90 30.23 -42.35
N LEU A 212 12.35 29.12 -41.77
CA LEU A 212 13.68 28.58 -42.05
C LEU A 212 13.81 28.13 -43.51
N THR A 213 14.69 28.77 -44.27
CA THR A 213 14.87 28.50 -45.71
C THR A 213 16.05 27.62 -46.01
N SER A 214 17.09 27.66 -45.18
CA SER A 214 18.31 26.88 -45.38
C SER A 214 18.98 26.50 -44.07
N VAL A 215 19.58 25.32 -44.04
CA VAL A 215 20.38 24.79 -42.94
C VAL A 215 21.70 24.25 -43.55
N ASN A 216 22.81 24.78 -43.06
CA ASN A 216 24.12 24.20 -43.32
C ASN A 216 24.55 23.40 -42.11
N PHE A 217 24.61 22.10 -42.25
CA PHE A 217 25.01 21.21 -41.14
C PHE A 217 26.53 21.19 -40.96
N SER A 218 26.95 20.92 -39.74
CA SER A 218 28.34 20.70 -39.38
C SER A 218 28.85 19.35 -39.89
N GLU A 219 30.09 19.31 -40.42
CA GLU A 219 30.75 18.05 -40.86
C GLU A 219 31.07 17.12 -39.67
N THR A 220 30.89 17.59 -38.43
CA THR A 220 31.05 16.76 -37.22
C THR A 220 29.74 16.15 -36.72
N LEU A 221 28.61 16.52 -37.34
CA LEU A 221 27.29 16.07 -36.96
C LEU A 221 27.14 14.53 -37.07
N LYS A 222 26.70 13.88 -36.02
CA LYS A 222 26.50 12.42 -35.92
C LYS A 222 25.03 12.02 -35.97
N SER A 223 24.15 12.84 -35.44
CA SER A 223 22.72 12.51 -35.38
C SER A 223 21.82 13.73 -35.51
N ILE A 224 20.67 13.51 -36.14
CA ILE A 224 19.54 14.42 -36.22
C ILE A 224 18.38 13.71 -35.51
N GLY A 225 17.85 14.28 -34.43
CA GLY A 225 16.80 13.73 -33.60
C GLY A 225 15.44 13.62 -34.29
N ALA A 226 14.50 12.94 -33.66
CA ALA A 226 13.14 12.85 -34.13
C ALA A 226 12.48 14.25 -34.13
N PHE A 227 11.66 14.54 -35.13
CA PHE A 227 10.99 15.83 -35.30
C PHE A 227 11.91 17.07 -35.33
N ALA A 228 13.22 16.90 -35.43
CA ALA A 228 14.19 17.98 -35.24
C ALA A 228 13.94 19.22 -36.13
N PHE A 229 13.40 19.06 -37.32
CA PHE A 229 13.02 20.12 -38.27
C PHE A 229 11.58 19.94 -38.77
N VAL A 230 10.72 19.29 -38.01
CA VAL A 230 9.31 19.10 -38.39
C VAL A 230 8.63 20.44 -38.69
N GLU A 231 7.79 20.48 -39.72
CA GLU A 231 7.04 21.69 -40.13
C GLU A 231 7.92 22.92 -40.47
N CYS A 232 9.18 22.74 -40.85
CA CYS A 232 10.01 23.80 -41.39
C CYS A 232 9.60 24.08 -42.87
N LYS A 233 8.39 24.63 -43.07
CA LYS A 233 7.71 24.70 -44.37
C LYS A 233 8.47 25.37 -45.49
N LYS A 234 9.35 26.35 -45.18
CA LYS A 234 10.12 27.08 -46.18
C LYS A 234 11.46 26.44 -46.50
N LEU A 235 11.87 25.41 -45.78
CA LEU A 235 13.14 24.71 -46.05
C LEU A 235 13.06 24.06 -47.44
N SER A 236 13.98 24.40 -48.35
CA SER A 236 13.92 24.03 -49.75
C SER A 236 14.90 22.93 -50.14
N GLU A 237 16.04 22.88 -49.46
CA GLU A 237 17.10 21.93 -49.74
C GLU A 237 17.86 21.59 -48.44
N ILE A 238 18.37 20.37 -48.36
CA ILE A 238 19.33 19.94 -47.33
C ILE A 238 20.39 19.03 -47.90
N THR A 239 21.60 19.14 -47.36
CA THR A 239 22.67 18.17 -47.53
C THR A 239 23.00 17.58 -46.17
N ILE A 240 22.78 16.30 -45.98
CA ILE A 240 23.11 15.58 -44.74
C ILE A 240 24.57 15.11 -44.85
N PRO A 241 25.44 15.56 -43.94
CA PRO A 241 26.87 15.22 -43.98
C PRO A 241 27.13 13.71 -43.90
N GLN A 242 28.22 13.25 -44.47
CA GLN A 242 28.61 11.84 -44.40
C GLN A 242 28.90 11.35 -43.01
N SER A 243 29.20 12.24 -42.06
CA SER A 243 29.41 11.95 -40.63
C SER A 243 28.17 11.52 -39.91
N VAL A 244 26.96 11.83 -40.45
CA VAL A 244 25.67 11.50 -39.84
C VAL A 244 25.42 10.00 -39.96
N THR A 245 25.13 9.38 -38.83
CA THR A 245 24.80 7.96 -38.76
C THR A 245 23.32 7.69 -38.58
N SER A 246 22.55 8.71 -38.12
CA SER A 246 21.12 8.56 -37.89
C SER A 246 20.33 9.84 -38.16
N VAL A 247 19.19 9.69 -38.81
CA VAL A 247 18.12 10.68 -38.95
C VAL A 247 16.87 10.12 -38.26
N GLY A 248 16.34 10.84 -37.30
CA GLY A 248 15.22 10.42 -36.48
C GLY A 248 13.86 10.37 -37.18
N GLU A 249 12.88 9.81 -36.56
CA GLU A 249 11.51 9.77 -37.06
C GLU A 249 10.94 11.18 -37.23
N TYR A 250 10.19 11.40 -38.32
CA TYR A 250 9.59 12.71 -38.66
C TYR A 250 10.58 13.89 -38.70
N ALA A 251 11.88 13.68 -38.77
CA ALA A 251 12.89 14.72 -38.61
C ALA A 251 12.69 15.93 -39.55
N PHE A 252 12.20 15.74 -40.78
CA PHE A 252 11.87 16.77 -41.75
C PHE A 252 10.43 16.67 -42.27
N SER A 253 9.56 15.97 -41.54
CA SER A 253 8.15 15.84 -41.90
C SER A 253 7.47 17.21 -41.94
N GLY A 254 6.62 17.46 -42.94
CA GLY A 254 5.95 18.73 -43.10
C GLY A 254 6.85 19.86 -43.64
N CYS A 255 8.09 19.57 -44.02
CA CYS A 255 8.91 20.52 -44.80
C CYS A 255 8.41 20.58 -46.25
N GLU A 256 7.22 21.18 -46.44
CA GLU A 256 6.47 21.12 -47.69
C GLU A 256 7.24 21.59 -48.92
N ASN A 257 8.16 22.54 -48.74
CA ASN A 257 8.98 23.08 -49.85
C ASN A 257 10.29 22.32 -50.10
N LEU A 258 10.61 21.34 -49.24
CA LEU A 258 11.87 20.57 -49.39
C LEU A 258 11.84 19.73 -50.67
N ALA A 259 12.55 20.20 -51.67
CA ALA A 259 12.60 19.62 -53.02
C ALA A 259 13.91 18.89 -53.31
N SER A 260 14.99 19.19 -52.59
CA SER A 260 16.30 18.57 -52.74
C SER A 260 16.79 18.02 -51.42
N VAL A 261 17.10 16.73 -51.38
CA VAL A 261 17.72 16.03 -50.24
C VAL A 261 18.92 15.28 -50.72
N THR A 262 20.09 15.65 -50.24
CA THR A 262 21.35 14.93 -50.51
C THR A 262 21.76 14.17 -49.27
N VAL A 263 21.93 12.88 -49.35
CA VAL A 263 22.38 11.99 -48.28
C VAL A 263 23.46 11.04 -48.81
N SER A 264 24.32 10.52 -47.94
CA SER A 264 25.27 9.46 -48.26
C SER A 264 24.52 8.12 -48.48
N ASP A 265 24.96 7.38 -49.49
CA ASP A 265 24.49 5.99 -49.72
C ASP A 265 24.82 5.07 -48.52
N ASP A 266 25.76 5.49 -47.68
CA ASP A 266 26.19 4.76 -46.49
C ASP A 266 25.45 5.18 -45.20
N LEU A 267 24.49 6.12 -45.26
CA LEU A 267 23.71 6.53 -44.10
C LEU A 267 22.99 5.32 -43.45
N PRO A 268 23.38 4.89 -42.23
CA PRO A 268 22.92 3.61 -41.71
C PRO A 268 21.45 3.57 -41.33
N TYR A 269 20.94 4.69 -40.79
CA TYR A 269 19.61 4.74 -40.24
C TYR A 269 18.82 5.99 -40.62
N VAL A 270 17.62 5.77 -41.14
CA VAL A 270 16.62 6.80 -41.39
C VAL A 270 15.31 6.34 -40.72
N GLY A 271 14.81 7.16 -39.82
CA GLY A 271 13.56 6.91 -39.07
C GLY A 271 12.34 7.01 -39.98
N GLY A 272 11.27 6.42 -39.51
CA GLY A 272 10.00 6.44 -40.20
C GLY A 272 9.48 7.86 -40.45
N ARG A 273 8.88 8.07 -41.60
CA ARG A 273 8.25 9.36 -41.96
C ARG A 273 9.15 10.59 -41.85
N ALA A 274 10.49 10.40 -41.84
CA ALA A 274 11.44 11.48 -41.70
C ALA A 274 11.27 12.57 -42.78
N PHE A 275 10.80 12.22 -43.96
CA PHE A 275 10.58 13.13 -45.07
C PHE A 275 9.11 13.17 -45.54
N GLU A 276 8.17 12.78 -44.68
CA GLU A 276 6.76 12.79 -45.03
C GLU A 276 6.28 14.20 -45.39
N LYS A 277 5.39 14.33 -46.36
CA LYS A 277 4.85 15.60 -46.88
C LYS A 277 5.91 16.57 -47.43
N THR A 278 7.02 16.07 -47.95
CA THR A 278 8.01 16.87 -48.67
C THR A 278 7.82 16.75 -50.17
N LYS A 279 8.17 17.80 -50.91
CA LYS A 279 8.24 17.74 -52.39
C LYS A 279 9.22 16.69 -52.88
N TRP A 280 10.33 16.51 -52.17
CA TRP A 280 11.35 15.51 -52.47
C TRP A 280 10.79 14.09 -52.43
N LEU A 281 10.08 13.71 -51.38
CA LEU A 281 9.47 12.37 -51.30
C LEU A 281 8.41 12.19 -52.39
N ASN A 282 7.58 13.21 -52.65
CA ASN A 282 6.57 13.16 -53.69
C ASN A 282 7.16 13.00 -55.09
N SER A 283 8.38 13.44 -55.35
CA SER A 283 9.08 13.28 -56.62
C SER A 283 9.76 11.92 -56.82
N GLN A 284 9.86 11.09 -55.77
CA GLN A 284 10.44 9.74 -55.91
C GLN A 284 9.58 8.86 -56.84
N PRO A 285 10.16 7.88 -57.52
CA PRO A 285 9.39 6.91 -58.31
C PRO A 285 8.51 6.04 -57.41
N ASP A 286 7.43 5.50 -57.98
CA ASP A 286 6.60 4.53 -57.32
C ASP A 286 7.36 3.22 -57.03
N GLY A 287 7.04 2.58 -55.92
CA GLY A 287 7.75 1.39 -55.42
C GLY A 287 8.47 1.63 -54.12
N VAL A 288 9.47 0.78 -53.78
CA VAL A 288 10.23 0.92 -52.54
C VAL A 288 11.21 2.08 -52.69
N VAL A 289 11.05 3.08 -51.83
CA VAL A 289 11.97 4.22 -51.69
C VAL A 289 13.11 3.81 -50.75
N TYR A 290 14.36 4.00 -51.19
CA TYR A 290 15.53 3.75 -50.34
C TYR A 290 16.26 5.07 -50.06
N ILE A 291 16.68 5.23 -48.79
CA ILE A 291 17.49 6.38 -48.36
C ILE A 291 18.69 5.82 -47.58
N GLY A 292 19.89 6.05 -48.11
CA GLY A 292 21.08 5.37 -47.59
C GLY A 292 20.91 3.87 -47.53
N LYS A 293 21.15 3.28 -46.39
CA LYS A 293 20.95 1.85 -46.10
C LYS A 293 19.57 1.50 -45.52
N SER A 294 18.58 2.36 -45.65
CA SER A 294 17.23 2.14 -45.16
C SER A 294 16.24 1.87 -46.30
N ALA A 295 15.45 0.81 -46.21
CA ALA A 295 14.18 0.72 -46.92
C ALA A 295 13.19 1.67 -46.20
N TYR A 296 13.05 2.87 -46.77
CA TYR A 296 12.38 3.97 -46.15
C TYR A 296 10.85 3.84 -46.17
N GLY A 297 10.30 3.40 -47.31
CA GLY A 297 8.86 3.20 -47.42
C GLY A 297 8.46 2.77 -48.83
N TYR A 298 7.18 2.39 -48.99
CA TYR A 298 6.60 2.16 -50.32
C TYR A 298 5.83 3.39 -50.73
N LYS A 299 5.97 3.76 -52.00
CA LYS A 299 5.26 4.90 -52.60
C LYS A 299 4.39 4.45 -53.77
N GLY A 300 3.22 5.07 -53.90
CA GLY A 300 2.23 4.75 -54.93
C GLY A 300 1.34 3.58 -54.52
N ASP A 301 0.45 3.17 -55.41
CA ASP A 301 -0.48 2.07 -55.18
C ASP A 301 0.22 0.72 -55.38
N MET A 302 0.25 -0.09 -54.31
CA MET A 302 0.87 -1.42 -54.40
C MET A 302 -0.04 -2.37 -55.21
N PRO A 303 0.51 -3.03 -56.27
CA PRO A 303 -0.27 -4.01 -57.02
C PRO A 303 -0.80 -5.17 -56.14
N LYS A 304 -1.92 -5.77 -56.54
CA LYS A 304 -2.45 -6.95 -55.86
C LYS A 304 -1.46 -8.12 -55.90
N ASN A 305 -1.37 -8.82 -54.78
CA ASN A 305 -0.49 -9.98 -54.60
C ASN A 305 0.99 -9.66 -54.80
N THR A 306 1.43 -8.50 -54.35
CA THR A 306 2.86 -8.10 -54.48
C THR A 306 3.73 -8.99 -53.59
N GLU A 307 4.80 -9.48 -54.18
CA GLU A 307 5.93 -10.12 -53.53
C GLU A 307 7.14 -9.20 -53.64
N LEU A 308 7.73 -8.80 -52.53
CA LEU A 308 8.87 -7.90 -52.52
C LEU A 308 10.16 -8.64 -52.17
N SER A 309 11.22 -8.31 -52.90
CA SER A 309 12.60 -8.60 -52.49
C SER A 309 13.31 -7.28 -52.25
N LEU A 310 13.65 -6.99 -51.01
CA LEU A 310 14.31 -5.74 -50.67
C LEU A 310 15.76 -5.75 -51.17
N LYS A 311 16.28 -4.55 -51.50
CA LYS A 311 17.64 -4.35 -52.02
C LYS A 311 18.68 -4.94 -51.06
N SER A 312 19.66 -5.63 -51.58
CA SER A 312 20.81 -6.13 -50.79
C SER A 312 21.63 -4.98 -50.20
N GLY A 313 22.26 -5.19 -49.04
CA GLY A 313 23.12 -4.22 -48.39
C GLY A 313 22.39 -3.15 -47.54
N ILE A 314 21.06 -3.14 -47.50
CA ILE A 314 20.34 -2.33 -46.52
C ILE A 314 20.53 -2.93 -45.13
N THR A 315 20.50 -2.08 -44.12
CA THR A 315 20.67 -2.44 -42.72
C THR A 315 19.45 -2.15 -41.86
N ASN A 316 18.49 -1.39 -42.38
CA ASN A 316 17.32 -0.89 -41.67
C ASN A 316 16.07 -0.94 -42.57
N ILE A 317 14.93 -1.28 -41.97
CA ILE A 317 13.60 -1.00 -42.50
C ILE A 317 13.02 0.07 -41.57
N SER A 318 12.69 1.23 -42.15
CA SER A 318 12.20 2.37 -41.38
C SER A 318 10.84 2.10 -40.77
N GLY A 319 10.50 2.79 -39.70
CA GLY A 319 9.16 2.75 -39.18
C GLY A 319 8.11 3.18 -40.22
N TYR A 320 6.95 2.56 -40.21
CA TYR A 320 5.88 2.76 -41.18
C TYR A 320 6.22 2.41 -42.65
N ALA A 321 7.33 1.73 -42.92
CA ALA A 321 7.81 1.54 -44.29
C ALA A 321 6.80 0.90 -45.25
N PHE A 322 6.01 -0.05 -44.74
CA PHE A 322 4.95 -0.77 -45.48
C PHE A 322 3.60 -0.67 -44.76
N TYR A 323 3.38 0.40 -44.00
CA TYR A 323 2.15 0.63 -43.22
C TYR A 323 0.92 0.63 -44.15
N GLU A 324 -0.13 -0.18 -43.78
CA GLU A 324 -1.36 -0.35 -44.56
C GLU A 324 -1.20 -0.96 -45.96
N GLU A 325 -0.06 -1.57 -46.28
CA GLU A 325 0.13 -2.22 -47.59
C GLU A 325 -0.58 -3.58 -47.65
N LYS A 326 -1.89 -3.55 -47.78
CA LYS A 326 -2.78 -4.72 -47.77
C LYS A 326 -2.54 -5.69 -48.94
N ASN A 327 -1.94 -5.22 -50.04
CA ASN A 327 -1.63 -6.01 -51.20
C ASN A 327 -0.28 -6.73 -51.14
N LEU A 328 0.52 -6.46 -50.07
CA LEU A 328 1.79 -7.13 -49.82
C LEU A 328 1.52 -8.56 -49.34
N THR A 329 1.96 -9.56 -50.11
CA THR A 329 1.75 -10.98 -49.78
C THR A 329 3.01 -11.66 -49.25
N SER A 330 4.16 -11.19 -49.65
CA SER A 330 5.42 -11.70 -49.13
C SER A 330 6.53 -10.63 -49.22
N VAL A 331 7.44 -10.65 -48.26
CA VAL A 331 8.61 -9.80 -48.29
C VAL A 331 9.87 -10.62 -47.93
N LYS A 332 10.86 -10.56 -48.79
CA LYS A 332 12.19 -11.12 -48.53
C LYS A 332 13.12 -10.03 -48.04
N ILE A 333 13.44 -10.12 -46.76
CA ILE A 333 14.33 -9.16 -46.06
C ILE A 333 15.76 -9.70 -46.13
N PRO A 334 16.77 -8.89 -46.58
CA PRO A 334 18.17 -9.29 -46.62
C PRO A 334 18.75 -9.56 -45.23
N GLU A 335 19.69 -10.48 -45.11
CA GLU A 335 20.35 -10.85 -43.83
C GLU A 335 21.19 -9.70 -43.23
N THR A 336 21.48 -8.66 -44.04
CA THR A 336 22.17 -7.44 -43.55
C THR A 336 21.28 -6.53 -42.68
N VAL A 337 19.98 -6.76 -42.70
CA VAL A 337 19.03 -5.95 -41.88
C VAL A 337 19.14 -6.35 -40.42
N SER A 338 19.44 -5.37 -39.60
CA SER A 338 19.54 -5.52 -38.13
C SER A 338 18.45 -4.78 -37.37
N ARG A 339 17.61 -4.01 -38.04
CA ARG A 339 16.48 -3.31 -37.45
C ARG A 339 15.29 -3.28 -38.39
N ILE A 340 14.11 -3.57 -37.82
CA ILE A 340 12.80 -3.39 -38.43
C ILE A 340 12.02 -2.46 -37.50
N GLY A 341 11.73 -1.25 -37.98
CA GLY A 341 11.18 -0.18 -37.13
C GLY A 341 9.73 -0.37 -36.73
N ASN A 342 9.30 0.43 -35.79
CA ASN A 342 7.91 0.46 -35.30
C ASN A 342 6.93 0.63 -36.47
N TRP A 343 5.80 -0.12 -36.43
CA TRP A 343 4.72 -0.06 -37.43
C TRP A 343 5.17 -0.40 -38.84
N ALA A 344 6.36 -1.00 -39.06
CA ALA A 344 6.89 -1.20 -40.39
C ALA A 344 5.98 -2.00 -41.33
N PHE A 345 5.25 -2.98 -40.79
CA PHE A 345 4.27 -3.83 -41.51
C PHE A 345 2.89 -3.79 -40.85
N LEU A 346 2.57 -2.74 -40.08
CA LEU A 346 1.24 -2.60 -39.48
C LEU A 346 0.16 -2.57 -40.57
N ASP A 347 -0.93 -3.34 -40.34
CA ASP A 347 -2.05 -3.46 -41.26
C ASP A 347 -1.70 -4.04 -42.65
N CYS A 348 -0.58 -4.79 -42.76
CA CYS A 348 -0.29 -5.60 -43.94
C CYS A 348 -1.18 -6.84 -43.96
N GLU A 349 -2.49 -6.68 -44.11
CA GLU A 349 -3.49 -7.75 -44.00
C GLU A 349 -3.23 -8.92 -44.93
N GLY A 350 -2.60 -8.65 -46.12
CA GLY A 350 -2.28 -9.66 -47.15
C GLY A 350 -1.02 -10.49 -46.86
N LEU A 351 -0.17 -10.07 -45.89
CA LEU A 351 1.15 -10.65 -45.67
C LEU A 351 1.04 -12.07 -45.12
N LYS A 352 1.51 -13.04 -45.91
CA LYS A 352 1.51 -14.47 -45.60
C LYS A 352 2.86 -14.97 -45.13
N ASN A 353 3.96 -14.41 -45.74
CA ASN A 353 5.30 -14.86 -45.51
C ASN A 353 6.27 -13.67 -45.34
N VAL A 354 7.04 -13.73 -44.28
CA VAL A 354 8.15 -12.80 -44.00
C VAL A 354 9.24 -13.56 -43.27
N ASN A 355 10.50 -13.32 -43.69
CA ASN A 355 11.64 -13.78 -42.90
C ASN A 355 12.12 -12.64 -41.99
N ILE A 356 12.47 -12.97 -40.74
CA ILE A 356 13.15 -12.04 -39.84
C ILE A 356 14.62 -12.43 -39.82
N PRO A 357 15.54 -11.54 -40.24
CA PRO A 357 17.00 -11.85 -40.30
C PRO A 357 17.62 -12.03 -38.91
N ASP A 358 18.65 -12.85 -38.81
CA ASP A 358 19.41 -13.11 -37.58
C ASP A 358 20.15 -11.86 -37.03
N GLY A 359 20.22 -10.76 -37.76
CA GLY A 359 20.74 -9.48 -37.27
C GLY A 359 19.78 -8.74 -36.32
N VAL A 360 18.48 -9.02 -36.40
CA VAL A 360 17.44 -8.32 -35.65
C VAL A 360 17.49 -8.71 -34.18
N LYS A 361 17.56 -7.71 -33.27
CA LYS A 361 17.67 -7.92 -31.81
C LYS A 361 16.35 -7.72 -31.08
N ARG A 362 15.41 -7.03 -31.72
CA ARG A 362 14.11 -6.66 -31.14
C ARG A 362 13.06 -6.61 -32.24
N ILE A 363 11.88 -7.12 -31.98
CA ILE A 363 10.72 -6.83 -32.81
C ILE A 363 10.04 -5.64 -32.17
N GLU A 364 10.12 -4.48 -32.81
CA GLU A 364 9.64 -3.23 -32.27
C GLU A 364 8.11 -3.17 -32.20
N SER A 365 7.58 -2.16 -31.50
CA SER A 365 6.14 -2.07 -31.24
C SER A 365 5.33 -2.01 -32.54
N TRP A 366 4.23 -2.78 -32.59
CA TRP A 366 3.31 -2.84 -33.73
C TRP A 366 3.90 -3.30 -35.06
N THR A 367 5.12 -3.84 -35.07
CA THR A 367 5.84 -4.13 -36.31
C THR A 367 5.03 -4.99 -37.30
N PHE A 368 4.39 -6.05 -36.85
CA PHE A 368 3.56 -6.98 -37.61
C PHE A 368 2.09 -7.02 -37.13
N SER A 369 1.64 -5.97 -36.45
CA SER A 369 0.27 -5.94 -35.97
C SER A 369 -0.70 -5.94 -37.14
N ASN A 370 -1.80 -6.69 -36.98
CA ASN A 370 -2.84 -6.90 -37.98
C ASN A 370 -2.34 -7.45 -39.34
N CYS A 371 -1.25 -8.23 -39.31
CA CYS A 371 -0.87 -9.09 -40.47
C CYS A 371 -1.80 -10.32 -40.44
N SER A 372 -3.06 -10.10 -40.73
CA SER A 372 -4.11 -11.10 -40.51
C SER A 372 -4.02 -12.35 -41.41
N SER A 373 -3.28 -12.30 -42.52
CA SER A 373 -2.99 -13.46 -43.37
C SER A 373 -1.78 -14.28 -42.96
N LEU A 374 -0.99 -13.81 -41.98
CA LEU A 374 0.21 -14.50 -41.48
C LEU A 374 -0.19 -15.78 -40.75
N THR A 375 0.30 -16.94 -41.19
CA THR A 375 -0.07 -18.24 -40.63
C THR A 375 1.02 -18.83 -39.71
N ASN A 376 2.28 -18.57 -40.06
CA ASN A 376 3.42 -19.09 -39.31
C ASN A 376 4.53 -18.03 -39.30
N ILE A 377 5.30 -17.95 -38.22
CA ILE A 377 6.46 -17.08 -38.11
C ILE A 377 7.50 -17.71 -37.18
N THR A 378 8.76 -17.62 -37.57
CA THR A 378 9.92 -17.97 -36.74
C THR A 378 10.62 -16.68 -36.30
N VAL A 379 10.72 -16.47 -35.02
CA VAL A 379 11.48 -15.35 -34.43
C VAL A 379 12.89 -15.86 -34.15
N PRO A 380 13.92 -15.33 -34.83
CA PRO A 380 15.30 -15.87 -34.75
C PRO A 380 15.90 -15.71 -33.34
N ASP A 381 16.85 -16.56 -33.01
CA ASP A 381 17.51 -16.61 -31.70
C ASP A 381 18.32 -15.32 -31.37
N SER A 382 18.46 -14.40 -32.31
CA SER A 382 19.04 -13.06 -32.12
C SER A 382 18.09 -12.11 -31.38
N VAL A 383 16.76 -12.35 -31.43
CA VAL A 383 15.74 -11.47 -30.84
C VAL A 383 15.66 -11.74 -29.36
N THR A 384 15.78 -10.69 -28.57
CA THR A 384 15.70 -10.76 -27.10
C THR A 384 14.40 -10.16 -26.55
N VAL A 385 13.70 -9.33 -27.31
CA VAL A 385 12.47 -8.64 -26.86
C VAL A 385 11.44 -8.63 -27.99
N LEU A 386 10.21 -8.99 -27.66
CA LEU A 386 9.03 -8.62 -28.44
C LEU A 386 8.39 -7.41 -27.76
N ASP A 387 8.39 -6.27 -28.44
CA ASP A 387 7.78 -5.06 -27.90
C ASP A 387 6.24 -5.10 -27.94
N GLY A 388 5.63 -4.05 -27.40
CA GLY A 388 4.20 -3.97 -27.31
C GLY A 388 3.48 -4.14 -28.65
N LEU A 389 2.48 -5.01 -28.69
CA LEU A 389 1.60 -5.24 -29.85
C LEU A 389 2.32 -5.72 -31.12
N ALA A 390 3.55 -6.26 -30.99
CA ALA A 390 4.39 -6.65 -32.12
C ALA A 390 3.72 -7.54 -33.16
N PHE A 391 2.90 -8.51 -32.76
CA PHE A 391 2.11 -9.45 -33.58
C PHE A 391 0.62 -9.43 -33.22
N SER A 392 0.13 -8.36 -32.61
CA SER A 392 -1.27 -8.30 -32.24
C SER A 392 -2.19 -8.40 -33.47
N TYR A 393 -3.36 -9.00 -33.31
CA TYR A 393 -4.32 -9.17 -34.39
C TYR A 393 -3.83 -9.97 -35.62
N CYS A 394 -2.76 -10.77 -35.50
CA CYS A 394 -2.43 -11.79 -36.49
C CYS A 394 -3.41 -12.95 -36.38
N THR A 395 -4.66 -12.72 -36.83
CA THR A 395 -5.80 -13.61 -36.56
C THR A 395 -5.68 -15.02 -37.11
N ASN A 396 -4.93 -15.23 -38.21
CA ASN A 396 -4.67 -16.54 -38.77
C ASN A 396 -3.36 -17.17 -38.32
N LEU A 397 -2.63 -16.54 -37.39
CA LEU A 397 -1.36 -17.07 -36.89
C LEU A 397 -1.61 -18.35 -36.06
N LYS A 398 -1.22 -19.50 -36.63
CA LYS A 398 -1.37 -20.81 -36.01
C LYS A 398 -0.16 -21.22 -35.21
N ASN A 399 1.03 -20.86 -35.71
CA ASN A 399 2.29 -21.26 -35.10
C ASN A 399 3.24 -20.07 -35.05
N ILE A 400 3.82 -19.85 -33.90
CA ILE A 400 4.94 -18.94 -33.70
C ILE A 400 6.05 -19.69 -32.97
N GLU A 401 7.24 -19.69 -33.57
CA GLU A 401 8.43 -20.19 -32.90
C GLU A 401 9.17 -19.00 -32.29
N LEU A 402 9.23 -18.97 -30.98
CA LEU A 402 9.86 -17.86 -30.24
C LEU A 402 11.37 -18.09 -30.12
N SER A 403 12.14 -17.00 -30.11
CA SER A 403 13.59 -17.01 -29.86
C SER A 403 13.91 -17.67 -28.52
N LYS A 404 14.90 -18.57 -28.52
CA LYS A 404 15.42 -19.21 -27.29
C LYS A 404 16.14 -18.24 -26.36
N ASN A 405 16.48 -17.05 -26.84
CA ASN A 405 17.11 -15.98 -26.06
C ASN A 405 16.13 -14.86 -25.71
N LEU A 406 14.84 -15.04 -25.96
CA LEU A 406 13.81 -14.05 -25.65
C LEU A 406 13.73 -13.83 -24.14
N THR A 407 13.89 -12.60 -23.68
CA THR A 407 13.81 -12.24 -22.25
C THR A 407 12.49 -11.58 -21.86
N GLU A 408 11.83 -10.95 -22.84
CA GLU A 408 10.63 -10.15 -22.59
C GLU A 408 9.59 -10.33 -23.70
N ILE A 409 8.33 -10.51 -23.28
CA ILE A 409 7.14 -10.45 -24.14
C ILE A 409 6.33 -9.24 -23.67
N GLY A 410 6.35 -8.19 -24.46
CA GLY A 410 5.77 -6.89 -24.16
C GLY A 410 4.25 -6.87 -24.16
N MET A 411 3.69 -5.72 -23.80
CA MET A 411 2.25 -5.51 -23.67
C MET A 411 1.50 -5.85 -24.95
N GLY A 412 0.57 -6.81 -24.86
CA GLY A 412 -0.26 -7.22 -26.00
C GLY A 412 0.49 -7.81 -27.19
N ALA A 413 1.76 -8.19 -27.04
CA ALA A 413 2.63 -8.58 -28.15
C ALA A 413 2.04 -9.64 -29.07
N LEU A 414 1.23 -10.56 -28.57
CA LEU A 414 0.53 -11.62 -29.27
C LEU A 414 -0.99 -11.56 -29.06
N SER A 415 -1.52 -10.41 -28.63
CA SER A 415 -2.96 -10.30 -28.37
C SER A 415 -3.78 -10.50 -29.63
N HIS A 416 -4.95 -11.13 -29.49
CA HIS A 416 -5.88 -11.41 -30.59
C HIS A 416 -5.31 -12.26 -31.75
N CYS A 417 -4.29 -13.10 -31.48
CA CYS A 417 -3.88 -14.18 -32.36
C CYS A 417 -4.91 -15.33 -32.23
N THR A 418 -6.09 -15.13 -32.80
CA THR A 418 -7.27 -15.98 -32.54
C THR A 418 -7.12 -17.44 -33.00
N SER A 419 -6.26 -17.70 -33.99
CA SER A 419 -6.01 -19.08 -34.47
C SER A 419 -4.83 -19.79 -33.77
N LEU A 420 -4.17 -19.14 -32.79
CA LEU A 420 -3.04 -19.74 -32.08
C LEU A 420 -3.56 -20.81 -31.10
N GLU A 421 -3.18 -22.08 -31.35
CA GLU A 421 -3.67 -23.19 -30.51
C GLU A 421 -2.78 -23.53 -29.33
N THR A 422 -1.47 -23.38 -29.49
CA THR A 422 -0.48 -23.66 -28.43
C THR A 422 0.68 -22.69 -28.52
N ILE A 423 1.34 -22.43 -27.39
CA ILE A 423 2.58 -21.65 -27.37
C ILE A 423 3.51 -22.19 -26.30
N ASP A 424 4.81 -22.22 -26.67
CA ASP A 424 5.91 -22.53 -25.78
C ASP A 424 6.65 -21.22 -25.40
N ILE A 425 6.57 -20.83 -24.15
CA ILE A 425 7.32 -19.69 -23.63
C ILE A 425 8.71 -20.18 -23.25
N PRO A 426 9.78 -19.70 -23.92
CA PRO A 426 11.14 -20.17 -23.71
C PRO A 426 11.63 -20.01 -22.28
N ASP A 427 12.59 -20.85 -21.91
CA ASP A 427 13.22 -20.78 -20.60
C ASP A 427 13.93 -19.45 -20.31
N SER A 428 14.33 -18.71 -21.34
CA SER A 428 14.98 -17.40 -21.23
C SER A 428 14.05 -16.25 -20.84
N VAL A 429 12.71 -16.42 -21.03
CA VAL A 429 11.75 -15.35 -20.75
C VAL A 429 11.66 -15.08 -19.24
N ILE A 430 11.84 -13.81 -18.89
CA ILE A 430 11.80 -13.29 -17.52
C ILE A 430 10.49 -12.53 -17.26
N ILE A 431 10.02 -11.79 -18.27
CA ILE A 431 8.86 -10.89 -18.18
C ILE A 431 7.85 -11.23 -19.28
N MET A 432 6.58 -11.38 -18.87
CA MET A 432 5.40 -11.31 -19.73
C MET A 432 4.55 -10.13 -19.26
N ASP A 433 4.40 -9.13 -20.09
CA ASP A 433 3.71 -7.90 -19.73
C ASP A 433 2.18 -8.01 -19.87
N ASN A 434 1.48 -6.93 -19.52
CA ASN A 434 0.02 -6.87 -19.53
C ASN A 434 -0.58 -7.31 -20.87
N ILE A 435 -1.68 -8.04 -20.82
CA ILE A 435 -2.46 -8.51 -21.97
C ILE A 435 -1.63 -9.20 -23.08
N ALA A 436 -0.42 -9.67 -22.77
CA ALA A 436 0.54 -10.17 -23.77
C ALA A 436 -0.05 -11.15 -24.79
N MET A 437 -1.01 -11.97 -24.38
CA MET A 437 -1.72 -12.95 -25.23
C MET A 437 -3.23 -12.88 -25.05
N ALA A 438 -3.76 -11.72 -24.64
CA ALA A 438 -5.21 -11.57 -24.48
C ALA A 438 -5.95 -11.78 -25.80
N GLY A 439 -7.11 -12.41 -25.78
CA GLY A 439 -7.94 -12.63 -26.96
C GLY A 439 -7.49 -13.76 -27.90
N CYS A 440 -6.52 -14.59 -27.52
CA CYS A 440 -6.15 -15.80 -28.26
C CYS A 440 -7.20 -16.88 -28.05
N SER A 441 -8.36 -16.75 -28.71
CA SER A 441 -9.58 -17.52 -28.39
C SER A 441 -9.42 -19.03 -28.61
N GLU A 442 -8.59 -19.48 -29.55
CA GLU A 442 -8.34 -20.90 -29.82
C GLU A 442 -7.17 -21.50 -29.02
N LEU A 443 -6.52 -20.70 -28.17
CA LEU A 443 -5.37 -21.14 -27.37
C LEU A 443 -5.78 -22.19 -26.34
N LYS A 444 -5.34 -23.43 -26.51
CA LYS A 444 -5.69 -24.62 -25.67
C LYS A 444 -4.69 -24.87 -24.56
N SER A 445 -3.41 -24.62 -24.84
CA SER A 445 -2.36 -24.87 -23.84
C SER A 445 -1.19 -23.90 -23.98
N VAL A 446 -0.60 -23.59 -22.80
CA VAL A 446 0.61 -22.75 -22.69
C VAL A 446 1.64 -23.50 -21.88
N ASN A 447 2.89 -23.56 -22.39
CA ASN A 447 4.03 -24.08 -21.65
C ASN A 447 4.89 -22.90 -21.19
N ILE A 448 5.12 -22.77 -19.88
CA ILE A 448 5.87 -21.67 -19.26
C ILE A 448 7.28 -22.14 -18.91
N GLY A 449 8.28 -21.41 -19.37
CA GLY A 449 9.69 -21.69 -19.14
C GLY A 449 10.17 -21.51 -17.68
N SER A 450 11.44 -21.87 -17.44
CA SER A 450 12.01 -21.98 -16.09
C SER A 450 12.33 -20.65 -15.42
N ASN A 451 12.51 -19.55 -16.15
CA ASN A 451 13.00 -18.29 -15.57
C ASN A 451 11.93 -17.18 -15.50
N LEU A 452 10.70 -17.44 -15.91
CA LEU A 452 9.64 -16.44 -15.80
C LEU A 452 9.51 -15.95 -14.37
N LYS A 453 9.63 -14.63 -14.16
CA LYS A 453 9.61 -13.95 -12.86
C LYS A 453 8.42 -13.01 -12.72
N THR A 454 8.16 -12.23 -13.76
CA THR A 454 7.12 -11.19 -13.75
C THR A 454 6.04 -11.52 -14.78
N VAL A 455 4.78 -11.41 -14.34
CA VAL A 455 3.60 -11.60 -15.19
C VAL A 455 2.68 -10.42 -14.99
N GLY A 456 2.37 -9.75 -16.09
CA GLY A 456 1.47 -8.61 -16.13
C GLY A 456 0.00 -8.97 -15.92
N GLY A 457 -0.85 -7.95 -15.87
CA GLY A 457 -2.29 -8.12 -15.75
C GLY A 457 -2.93 -8.67 -17.03
N GLN A 458 -3.97 -9.49 -16.87
CA GLN A 458 -4.83 -9.97 -17.96
C GLN A 458 -4.11 -10.66 -19.13
N VAL A 459 -2.95 -11.27 -18.87
CA VAL A 459 -2.10 -11.88 -19.92
C VAL A 459 -2.87 -12.84 -20.82
N PHE A 460 -3.81 -13.63 -20.29
CA PHE A 460 -4.63 -14.59 -21.02
C PHE A 460 -6.13 -14.24 -21.03
N ALA A 461 -6.48 -12.97 -20.78
CA ALA A 461 -7.89 -12.58 -20.83
C ALA A 461 -8.50 -12.92 -22.21
N GLY A 462 -9.68 -13.55 -22.23
CA GLY A 462 -10.34 -13.92 -23.47
C GLY A 462 -9.75 -15.14 -24.20
N CYS A 463 -8.81 -15.87 -23.60
CA CYS A 463 -8.34 -17.17 -24.13
C CYS A 463 -9.38 -18.26 -23.80
N THR A 464 -10.55 -18.16 -24.41
CA THR A 464 -11.74 -18.95 -24.04
C THR A 464 -11.60 -20.46 -24.24
N SER A 465 -10.66 -20.90 -25.07
CA SER A 465 -10.36 -22.31 -25.28
C SER A 465 -9.30 -22.90 -24.35
N LEU A 466 -8.72 -22.09 -23.44
CA LEU A 466 -7.58 -22.50 -22.62
C LEU A 466 -7.98 -23.58 -21.62
N GLU A 467 -7.35 -24.76 -21.73
CA GLU A 467 -7.60 -25.94 -20.90
C GLU A 467 -6.54 -26.15 -19.83
N LYS A 468 -5.28 -25.77 -20.13
CA LYS A 468 -4.16 -26.02 -19.22
C LYS A 468 -3.01 -25.04 -19.41
N VAL A 469 -2.34 -24.75 -18.30
CA VAL A 469 -1.03 -24.08 -18.26
C VAL A 469 -0.05 -25.05 -17.61
N ASN A 470 1.07 -25.29 -18.27
CA ASN A 470 2.16 -26.14 -17.78
C ASN A 470 3.34 -25.24 -17.43
N VAL A 471 3.81 -25.30 -16.20
CA VAL A 471 4.97 -24.55 -15.76
C VAL A 471 6.16 -25.49 -15.58
N ASN A 472 7.31 -25.12 -16.13
CA ASN A 472 8.56 -25.88 -15.98
C ASN A 472 8.86 -26.10 -14.49
N LEU A 473 9.18 -27.34 -14.12
CA LEU A 473 9.43 -27.74 -12.73
C LEU A 473 10.57 -26.94 -12.05
N ASN A 474 11.53 -26.47 -12.86
CA ASN A 474 12.65 -25.65 -12.39
C ASN A 474 12.30 -24.20 -12.16
N ASN A 475 11.09 -23.73 -12.54
CA ASN A 475 10.68 -22.37 -12.28
C ASN A 475 10.64 -22.09 -10.77
N LYS A 476 11.28 -20.99 -10.36
CA LYS A 476 11.44 -20.62 -8.94
C LYS A 476 10.26 -19.82 -8.40
N ASN A 477 9.49 -19.19 -9.25
CA ASN A 477 8.44 -18.25 -8.89
C ASN A 477 7.03 -18.86 -9.01
N TYR A 478 6.86 -19.80 -9.96
CA TYR A 478 5.58 -20.37 -10.33
C TYR A 478 5.59 -21.90 -10.36
N THR A 479 4.41 -22.48 -10.32
CA THR A 479 4.19 -23.92 -10.52
C THR A 479 2.82 -24.14 -11.13
N SER A 480 2.61 -25.31 -11.70
CA SER A 480 1.27 -25.75 -12.14
C SER A 480 0.92 -27.10 -11.55
N GLU A 481 -0.35 -27.29 -11.28
CA GLU A 481 -0.90 -28.58 -10.87
C GLU A 481 -2.24 -28.80 -11.56
N ASN A 482 -2.38 -29.95 -12.21
CA ASN A 482 -3.57 -30.28 -12.98
C ASN A 482 -3.95 -29.19 -14.02
N GLY A 483 -2.94 -28.52 -14.61
CA GLY A 483 -3.12 -27.45 -15.59
C GLY A 483 -3.52 -26.10 -15.01
N ILE A 484 -3.67 -25.96 -13.71
CA ILE A 484 -3.94 -24.68 -13.02
C ILE A 484 -2.60 -24.03 -12.65
N TRP A 485 -2.48 -22.76 -12.90
CA TRP A 485 -1.26 -21.99 -12.64
C TRP A 485 -1.29 -21.31 -11.27
N TYR A 486 -0.23 -21.50 -10.49
CA TYR A 486 -0.07 -20.96 -9.13
C TYR A 486 1.26 -20.24 -8.98
N ASP A 487 1.37 -19.42 -7.92
CA ASP A 487 2.67 -19.07 -7.37
C ASP A 487 3.41 -20.34 -6.87
N LYS A 488 4.71 -20.27 -6.68
CA LYS A 488 5.55 -21.46 -6.35
C LYS A 488 5.04 -22.24 -5.15
N ASN A 489 4.56 -21.56 -4.13
CA ASN A 489 4.11 -22.14 -2.88
C ASN A 489 2.61 -22.49 -2.86
N LYS A 490 1.92 -22.29 -3.96
CA LYS A 490 0.46 -22.45 -4.11
C LYS A 490 -0.34 -21.67 -3.06
N THR A 491 0.16 -20.46 -2.71
CA THR A 491 -0.53 -19.53 -1.81
C THR A 491 -1.51 -18.66 -2.56
N LYS A 492 -1.31 -18.50 -3.89
CA LYS A 492 -2.16 -17.75 -4.81
C LYS A 492 -2.41 -18.56 -6.09
N ILE A 493 -3.62 -18.46 -6.64
CA ILE A 493 -3.92 -18.88 -8.01
C ILE A 493 -3.53 -17.72 -8.93
N ILE A 494 -2.70 -17.99 -9.93
CA ILE A 494 -2.34 -17.04 -10.98
C ILE A 494 -3.40 -17.08 -12.08
N LEU A 495 -3.73 -18.30 -12.55
CA LEU A 495 -4.77 -18.52 -13.55
C LEU A 495 -5.45 -19.88 -13.39
N TYR A 496 -6.78 -19.87 -13.38
CA TYR A 496 -7.61 -21.06 -13.60
C TYR A 496 -8.07 -21.05 -15.06
N PRO A 497 -7.72 -22.06 -15.89
CA PRO A 497 -8.01 -22.03 -17.32
C PRO A 497 -9.51 -21.97 -17.64
N TYR A 498 -9.86 -21.12 -18.60
CA TYR A 498 -11.25 -20.80 -18.96
C TYR A 498 -12.07 -22.00 -19.43
N ASN A 499 -11.45 -22.94 -20.14
CA ASN A 499 -12.10 -24.13 -20.72
C ASN A 499 -11.68 -25.43 -20.03
N LYS A 500 -11.07 -25.35 -18.84
CA LYS A 500 -10.77 -26.56 -18.08
C LYS A 500 -12.05 -27.38 -17.86
N LYS A 501 -12.02 -28.64 -18.19
CA LYS A 501 -13.23 -29.50 -18.25
C LYS A 501 -13.73 -29.99 -16.89
N ASP A 502 -12.98 -29.75 -15.84
CA ASP A 502 -13.35 -30.20 -14.49
C ASP A 502 -14.58 -29.44 -13.98
N SER A 503 -15.57 -30.18 -13.51
CA SER A 503 -16.77 -29.59 -12.89
C SER A 503 -16.59 -29.27 -11.41
N ALA A 504 -15.48 -29.71 -10.80
CA ALA A 504 -15.16 -29.48 -9.40
C ALA A 504 -13.68 -29.14 -9.18
N TYR A 505 -13.45 -28.20 -8.27
CA TYR A 505 -12.11 -27.79 -7.86
C TYR A 505 -12.00 -27.78 -6.33
N THR A 506 -10.86 -28.24 -5.80
CA THR A 506 -10.53 -28.12 -4.37
C THR A 506 -9.30 -27.26 -4.21
N THR A 507 -9.41 -26.22 -3.40
CA THR A 507 -8.27 -25.32 -3.14
C THR A 507 -7.15 -26.06 -2.41
N PRO A 508 -5.86 -25.83 -2.75
CA PRO A 508 -4.75 -26.35 -1.97
C PRO A 508 -4.82 -25.89 -0.52
N THR A 509 -4.32 -26.71 0.40
CA THR A 509 -4.26 -26.35 1.83
C THR A 509 -3.32 -25.17 2.12
N SER A 510 -2.39 -24.88 1.22
CA SER A 510 -1.49 -23.73 1.26
C SER A 510 -2.15 -22.42 0.84
N LEU A 511 -3.27 -22.48 0.09
CA LEU A 511 -3.93 -21.29 -0.46
C LEU A 511 -4.40 -20.36 0.66
N LYS A 512 -4.08 -19.08 0.56
CA LYS A 512 -4.41 -18.06 1.56
C LYS A 512 -5.60 -17.22 1.17
N GLU A 513 -5.74 -16.96 -0.12
CA GLU A 513 -6.75 -16.05 -0.64
C GLU A 513 -7.21 -16.46 -2.05
N LEU A 514 -8.46 -16.16 -2.35
CA LEU A 514 -9.06 -16.18 -3.68
C LEU A 514 -9.31 -14.73 -4.06
N CYS A 515 -8.22 -14.04 -4.39
CA CYS A 515 -8.26 -12.64 -4.80
C CYS A 515 -8.27 -12.57 -6.32
N ASN A 516 -8.92 -11.54 -6.84
CA ASN A 516 -8.94 -11.21 -8.26
C ASN A 516 -7.51 -11.12 -8.78
N GLY A 517 -7.06 -12.17 -9.46
CA GLY A 517 -5.74 -12.19 -10.06
C GLY A 517 -5.66 -11.18 -11.18
N TYR A 518 -4.58 -10.44 -11.27
CA TYR A 518 -4.31 -9.53 -12.40
C TYR A 518 -4.24 -10.25 -13.75
N VAL A 519 -4.14 -11.57 -13.77
CA VAL A 519 -3.92 -12.38 -14.98
C VAL A 519 -5.22 -12.85 -15.62
N GLY A 520 -6.34 -12.84 -14.87
CA GLY A 520 -7.67 -13.27 -15.36
C GLY A 520 -8.54 -12.10 -15.82
N SER A 521 -9.74 -12.44 -16.35
CA SER A 521 -10.67 -11.45 -16.92
C SER A 521 -11.45 -10.69 -15.86
N TYR A 522 -11.41 -9.37 -15.90
CA TYR A 522 -12.34 -8.45 -15.23
C TYR A 522 -12.67 -8.78 -13.76
N GLY A 523 -11.70 -9.28 -13.00
CA GLY A 523 -11.89 -9.55 -11.59
C GLY A 523 -12.54 -10.91 -11.27
N ILE A 524 -12.68 -11.82 -12.23
CA ILE A 524 -13.16 -13.20 -12.02
C ILE A 524 -11.95 -14.11 -12.00
N LEU A 525 -11.63 -14.67 -10.83
CA LEU A 525 -10.44 -15.52 -10.67
C LEU A 525 -10.65 -16.91 -11.31
N LEU A 526 -11.82 -17.52 -11.12
CA LEU A 526 -12.16 -18.81 -11.68
C LEU A 526 -13.23 -18.65 -12.77
N ASP A 527 -12.88 -17.94 -13.85
CA ASP A 527 -13.76 -17.67 -14.99
C ASP A 527 -13.89 -18.92 -15.85
N ASN A 528 -14.69 -19.88 -15.38
CA ASN A 528 -14.90 -21.15 -16.07
C ASN A 528 -16.34 -21.65 -15.91
N SER A 529 -17.05 -21.73 -17.02
CA SER A 529 -18.46 -22.16 -17.06
C SER A 529 -18.67 -23.65 -16.77
N ASN A 530 -17.63 -24.49 -16.91
CA ASN A 530 -17.71 -25.93 -16.60
C ASN A 530 -17.64 -26.16 -15.09
N LEU A 531 -17.02 -25.26 -14.33
CA LEU A 531 -16.84 -25.38 -12.90
C LEU A 531 -18.14 -25.15 -12.14
N LYS A 532 -18.69 -26.19 -11.52
CA LYS A 532 -19.95 -26.17 -10.77
C LYS A 532 -19.77 -26.26 -9.26
N THR A 533 -18.62 -26.74 -8.82
CA THR A 533 -18.36 -26.93 -7.39
C THR A 533 -16.95 -26.46 -7.04
N VAL A 534 -16.83 -25.61 -6.04
CA VAL A 534 -15.53 -25.26 -5.45
C VAL A 534 -15.51 -25.64 -3.97
N THR A 535 -14.53 -26.47 -3.60
CA THR A 535 -14.24 -26.81 -2.20
C THR A 535 -13.16 -25.88 -1.69
N ILE A 536 -13.46 -25.12 -0.64
CA ILE A 536 -12.57 -24.10 -0.07
C ILE A 536 -12.06 -24.60 1.27
N GLU A 537 -10.75 -24.74 1.37
CA GLU A 537 -10.06 -25.17 2.58
C GLU A 537 -10.04 -24.10 3.67
N LYS A 538 -9.83 -24.49 4.93
CA LYS A 538 -9.90 -23.60 6.11
C LYS A 538 -8.90 -22.47 6.09
N ASN A 539 -7.80 -22.63 5.37
CA ASN A 539 -6.68 -21.68 5.35
C ASN A 539 -6.94 -20.47 4.46
N VAL A 540 -7.99 -20.49 3.64
CA VAL A 540 -8.41 -19.34 2.84
C VAL A 540 -9.02 -18.30 3.76
N ALA A 541 -8.36 -17.14 3.85
CA ALA A 541 -8.76 -16.05 4.73
C ALA A 541 -9.57 -14.96 4.02
N LYS A 542 -9.48 -14.91 2.67
CA LYS A 542 -10.13 -13.87 1.86
C LYS A 542 -10.63 -14.44 0.54
N ILE A 543 -11.80 -13.98 0.12
CA ILE A 543 -12.40 -14.23 -1.21
C ILE A 543 -12.92 -12.88 -1.70
N ASP A 544 -12.38 -12.41 -2.82
CA ASP A 544 -12.81 -11.14 -3.41
C ASP A 544 -14.17 -11.28 -4.09
N ASP A 545 -14.82 -10.15 -4.35
CA ASP A 545 -16.10 -10.12 -5.05
C ASP A 545 -15.92 -10.69 -6.47
N TYR A 546 -16.86 -11.52 -6.88
CA TYR A 546 -16.86 -12.23 -8.17
C TYR A 546 -15.73 -13.26 -8.36
N ALA A 547 -14.86 -13.50 -7.39
CA ALA A 547 -13.69 -14.38 -7.55
C ALA A 547 -14.07 -15.81 -8.02
N ILE A 548 -15.20 -16.37 -7.57
CA ILE A 548 -15.65 -17.73 -7.93
C ILE A 548 -17.15 -17.79 -8.19
N GLY A 549 -17.55 -18.68 -9.08
CA GLY A 549 -18.97 -18.91 -9.42
C GLY A 549 -19.56 -17.87 -10.37
N PHE A 550 -18.70 -17.15 -11.05
CA PHE A 550 -19.05 -16.18 -12.08
C PHE A 550 -18.26 -16.45 -13.35
N VAL A 551 -18.77 -15.99 -14.48
CA VAL A 551 -18.11 -16.00 -15.78
C VAL A 551 -18.32 -14.65 -16.46
N PHE A 552 -17.32 -14.22 -17.22
CA PHE A 552 -17.41 -13.01 -18.02
C PHE A 552 -17.91 -13.35 -19.43
N ASP A 553 -18.93 -12.63 -19.85
CA ASP A 553 -19.51 -12.72 -21.19
C ASP A 553 -18.86 -11.62 -22.07
N PHE A 554 -17.92 -12.03 -22.91
CA PHE A 554 -17.15 -11.12 -23.76
C PHE A 554 -18.01 -10.47 -24.85
N ASP A 555 -19.11 -11.12 -25.28
CA ASP A 555 -19.97 -10.59 -26.34
C ASP A 555 -20.87 -9.47 -25.82
N ASN A 556 -21.34 -9.60 -24.57
CA ASN A 556 -22.28 -8.68 -23.94
C ASN A 556 -21.65 -7.80 -22.85
N TYR A 557 -20.37 -7.93 -22.58
CA TYR A 557 -19.62 -7.22 -21.52
C TYR A 557 -20.29 -7.31 -20.15
N LYS A 558 -20.70 -8.53 -19.75
CA LYS A 558 -21.41 -8.79 -18.51
C LYS A 558 -20.78 -9.89 -17.68
N ILE A 559 -20.89 -9.74 -16.35
CA ILE A 559 -20.58 -10.80 -15.41
C ILE A 559 -21.85 -11.60 -15.14
N ASN A 560 -21.85 -12.89 -15.45
CA ASN A 560 -22.94 -13.81 -15.24
C ASN A 560 -22.64 -14.80 -14.12
N LYS A 561 -23.67 -15.18 -13.34
CA LYS A 561 -23.52 -16.26 -12.37
C LYS A 561 -23.53 -17.63 -13.05
N VAL A 562 -22.66 -18.52 -12.61
CA VAL A 562 -22.73 -19.95 -12.99
C VAL A 562 -23.97 -20.55 -12.34
N LYS A 563 -24.84 -21.14 -13.17
CA LYS A 563 -26.07 -21.79 -12.70
C LYS A 563 -25.75 -22.97 -11.80
N ASP A 564 -26.50 -23.11 -10.69
CA ASP A 564 -26.40 -24.21 -9.72
C ASP A 564 -25.01 -24.35 -9.06
N PHE A 565 -24.29 -23.27 -8.98
CA PHE A 565 -22.94 -23.26 -8.40
C PHE A 565 -22.95 -23.57 -6.91
N THR A 566 -22.06 -24.47 -6.48
CA THR A 566 -21.96 -24.95 -5.11
C THR A 566 -20.60 -24.60 -4.51
N VAL A 567 -20.61 -23.93 -3.37
CA VAL A 567 -19.43 -23.72 -2.53
C VAL A 567 -19.43 -24.77 -1.42
N LYS A 568 -18.40 -25.61 -1.36
CA LYS A 568 -18.14 -26.51 -0.23
C LYS A 568 -17.09 -25.86 0.68
N GLY A 569 -17.29 -25.91 1.98
CA GLY A 569 -16.37 -25.30 2.92
C GLY A 569 -16.76 -25.57 4.37
N TYR A 570 -16.19 -24.80 5.27
CA TYR A 570 -16.40 -24.98 6.71
C TYR A 570 -17.29 -23.86 7.24
N ARG A 571 -18.17 -24.18 8.20
CA ARG A 571 -19.03 -23.18 8.83
C ARG A 571 -18.21 -22.12 9.54
N GLY A 572 -18.67 -20.87 9.48
CA GLY A 572 -18.01 -19.74 10.09
C GLY A 572 -16.79 -19.22 9.36
N THR A 573 -16.50 -19.73 8.16
CA THR A 573 -15.39 -19.29 7.32
C THR A 573 -15.84 -18.28 6.27
N VAL A 574 -14.86 -17.71 5.57
CA VAL A 574 -15.12 -16.85 4.41
C VAL A 574 -15.90 -17.56 3.31
N ALA A 575 -15.76 -18.87 3.17
CA ALA A 575 -16.48 -19.68 2.20
C ALA A 575 -18.01 -19.64 2.41
N GLU A 576 -18.47 -19.83 3.65
CA GLU A 576 -19.90 -19.72 3.98
C GLU A 576 -20.41 -18.30 3.77
N SER A 577 -19.63 -17.30 4.20
CA SER A 577 -19.99 -15.89 4.06
C SER A 577 -20.11 -15.48 2.59
N TYR A 578 -19.18 -15.93 1.75
CA TYR A 578 -19.17 -15.68 0.31
C TYR A 578 -20.37 -16.34 -0.38
N ALA A 579 -20.61 -17.63 -0.10
CA ALA A 579 -21.76 -18.35 -0.65
C ALA A 579 -23.08 -17.66 -0.30
N LYS A 580 -23.24 -17.23 0.95
CA LYS A 580 -24.44 -16.50 1.41
C LYS A 580 -24.59 -15.14 0.74
N LYS A 581 -23.51 -14.35 0.65
CA LYS A 581 -23.51 -13.03 -0.01
C LYS A 581 -23.98 -13.15 -1.46
N ASN A 582 -23.52 -14.19 -2.16
CA ASN A 582 -23.79 -14.37 -3.58
C ASN A 582 -24.99 -15.31 -3.87
N SER A 583 -25.72 -15.78 -2.85
CA SER A 583 -26.84 -16.71 -2.99
C SER A 583 -26.45 -18.00 -3.73
N PHE A 584 -25.24 -18.52 -3.48
CA PHE A 584 -24.79 -19.83 -3.94
C PHE A 584 -25.18 -20.92 -2.94
N ASN A 585 -25.32 -22.14 -3.44
CA ASN A 585 -25.51 -23.31 -2.57
C ASN A 585 -24.25 -23.53 -1.71
N PHE A 586 -24.45 -23.65 -0.38
CA PHE A 586 -23.34 -23.91 0.56
C PHE A 586 -23.46 -25.32 1.15
N VAL A 587 -22.40 -26.10 1.00
CA VAL A 587 -22.29 -27.43 1.61
C VAL A 587 -21.19 -27.43 2.66
N ALA A 588 -21.58 -27.58 3.92
CA ALA A 588 -20.61 -27.61 5.02
C ALA A 588 -19.88 -28.95 5.08
N LEU A 589 -18.56 -28.91 5.17
CA LEU A 589 -17.67 -30.08 5.31
C LEU A 589 -17.50 -30.51 6.77
N ASP A 590 -17.70 -29.60 7.70
CA ASP A 590 -17.63 -29.88 9.13
C ASP A 590 -18.96 -30.47 9.66
N LYS A 591 -18.81 -31.43 10.57
CA LYS A 591 -19.97 -31.99 11.27
C LYS A 591 -20.57 -30.91 12.17
N THR A 592 -21.92 -30.83 12.18
CA THR A 592 -22.62 -30.00 13.15
C THR A 592 -22.33 -30.55 14.54
N LEU A 593 -21.80 -29.69 15.44
CA LEU A 593 -21.53 -30.10 16.82
C LEU A 593 -22.81 -30.41 17.55
N GLN A 594 -22.70 -31.29 18.57
CA GLN A 594 -23.79 -31.62 19.45
C GLN A 594 -24.35 -30.34 20.10
N THR A 595 -25.67 -30.26 20.22
CA THR A 595 -26.34 -29.15 20.89
C THR A 595 -25.93 -29.14 22.37
N PRO A 596 -25.37 -28.02 22.88
CA PRO A 596 -25.01 -27.97 24.33
C PRO A 596 -26.25 -27.99 25.19
N SER A 597 -26.13 -28.66 26.35
CA SER A 597 -27.21 -28.74 27.35
C SER A 597 -26.77 -28.13 28.67
N ILE A 598 -27.66 -27.35 29.26
CA ILE A 598 -27.45 -26.81 30.60
C ILE A 598 -27.53 -27.95 31.61
N SER A 599 -26.48 -28.15 32.40
CA SER A 599 -26.40 -29.17 33.44
C SER A 599 -26.91 -28.63 34.78
N LYS A 600 -26.79 -27.32 35.02
CA LYS A 600 -27.21 -26.71 36.31
C LYS A 600 -27.57 -25.24 36.16
N LEU A 601 -28.65 -24.84 36.83
CA LEU A 601 -29.04 -23.47 37.06
C LEU A 601 -29.15 -23.23 38.55
N GLU A 602 -28.36 -22.31 39.12
CA GLU A 602 -28.34 -22.02 40.56
C GLU A 602 -28.36 -20.54 40.86
N ASN A 603 -29.03 -20.17 41.93
CA ASN A 603 -28.99 -18.81 42.45
C ASN A 603 -27.70 -18.61 43.23
N THR A 604 -26.95 -17.58 42.92
CA THR A 604 -25.69 -17.21 43.58
C THR A 604 -25.71 -15.73 43.98
N SER A 605 -24.71 -15.30 44.72
CA SER A 605 -24.56 -13.89 45.06
C SER A 605 -24.41 -12.98 43.83
N GLY A 606 -23.84 -13.52 42.75
CA GLY A 606 -23.64 -12.79 41.47
C GLY A 606 -24.84 -12.78 40.53
N GLY A 607 -25.92 -13.54 40.84
CA GLY A 607 -27.09 -13.72 39.99
C GLY A 607 -27.42 -15.18 39.72
N ILE A 608 -27.96 -15.52 38.57
CA ILE A 608 -28.21 -16.90 38.15
C ILE A 608 -26.96 -17.44 37.46
N LYS A 609 -26.29 -18.41 38.09
CA LYS A 609 -25.20 -19.14 37.47
C LYS A 609 -25.73 -20.27 36.61
N ILE A 610 -25.30 -20.27 35.37
CA ILE A 610 -25.61 -21.24 34.32
C ILE A 610 -24.38 -22.11 34.12
N SER A 611 -24.47 -23.42 34.26
CA SER A 611 -23.38 -24.35 34.00
C SER A 611 -23.80 -25.38 32.97
N TRP A 612 -22.89 -25.84 32.14
CA TRP A 612 -23.13 -26.81 31.08
C TRP A 612 -21.95 -27.74 30.88
N ASN A 613 -22.21 -28.83 30.16
CA ASN A 613 -21.19 -29.79 29.83
C ASN A 613 -20.37 -29.34 28.63
N LYS A 614 -19.07 -29.61 28.64
CA LYS A 614 -18.18 -29.32 27.52
C LYS A 614 -18.60 -30.15 26.31
N VAL A 615 -18.75 -29.51 25.15
CA VAL A 615 -18.99 -30.16 23.85
C VAL A 615 -17.65 -30.32 23.11
N SER A 616 -17.34 -31.56 22.73
CA SER A 616 -16.09 -31.83 21.99
C SER A 616 -16.07 -31.09 20.66
N GLY A 617 -14.96 -30.41 20.35
CA GLY A 617 -14.81 -29.62 19.13
C GLY A 617 -15.35 -28.20 19.21
N ALA A 618 -16.07 -27.82 20.27
CA ALA A 618 -16.49 -26.42 20.46
C ALA A 618 -15.31 -25.57 20.90
N TYR A 619 -15.14 -24.41 20.25
CA TYR A 619 -14.20 -23.37 20.70
C TYR A 619 -14.76 -22.62 21.91
N GLY A 620 -16.06 -22.34 21.89
CA GLY A 620 -16.75 -21.64 22.95
C GLY A 620 -18.26 -21.80 22.85
N TYR A 621 -18.96 -21.00 23.60
CA TYR A 621 -20.42 -21.05 23.75
C TYR A 621 -21.00 -19.66 23.69
N ARG A 622 -22.11 -19.53 22.99
CA ARG A 622 -22.95 -18.33 22.97
C ARG A 622 -24.19 -18.58 23.79
N VAL A 623 -24.36 -17.82 24.86
CA VAL A 623 -25.49 -17.90 25.77
C VAL A 623 -26.57 -16.91 25.37
N TYR A 624 -27.81 -17.36 25.33
CA TYR A 624 -28.99 -16.57 25.00
C TYR A 624 -29.99 -16.58 26.19
N GLN A 625 -30.68 -15.47 26.34
CA GLN A 625 -31.82 -15.33 27.23
C GLN A 625 -33.08 -15.10 26.40
N LYS A 626 -34.18 -15.75 26.76
CA LYS A 626 -35.49 -15.55 26.15
C LYS A 626 -36.08 -14.21 26.59
N THR A 627 -36.53 -13.42 25.62
CA THR A 627 -37.25 -12.16 25.78
C THR A 627 -38.60 -12.23 25.07
N SER A 628 -39.45 -11.19 25.19
CA SER A 628 -40.71 -11.09 24.41
C SER A 628 -40.47 -11.19 22.90
N ASN A 629 -39.31 -10.68 22.43
CA ASN A 629 -38.94 -10.64 20.98
C ASN A 629 -38.07 -11.83 20.56
N GLY A 630 -38.04 -12.92 21.31
CA GLY A 630 -37.25 -14.10 20.99
C GLY A 630 -35.96 -14.24 21.81
N TRP A 631 -34.97 -14.94 21.25
CA TRP A 631 -33.72 -15.24 21.95
C TRP A 631 -32.71 -14.10 21.77
N LYS A 632 -32.34 -13.42 22.85
CA LYS A 632 -31.32 -12.36 22.89
C LYS A 632 -29.97 -12.93 23.34
N ARG A 633 -28.91 -12.71 22.55
CA ARG A 633 -27.53 -12.99 22.96
C ARG A 633 -27.16 -12.17 24.18
N ILE A 634 -26.60 -12.83 25.20
CA ILE A 634 -26.17 -12.18 26.45
C ILE A 634 -24.67 -12.33 26.70
N LYS A 635 -24.05 -13.44 26.22
CA LYS A 635 -22.61 -13.67 26.43
C LYS A 635 -22.04 -14.68 25.43
N ASP A 636 -20.81 -14.43 24.96
CA ASP A 636 -19.93 -15.44 24.39
C ASP A 636 -18.82 -15.76 25.38
N THR A 637 -18.45 -17.04 25.53
CA THR A 637 -17.46 -17.49 26.49
C THR A 637 -16.84 -18.83 26.08
N THR A 638 -15.57 -19.02 26.40
CA THR A 638 -14.90 -20.33 26.28
C THR A 638 -15.06 -21.20 27.55
N ALA A 639 -15.52 -20.60 28.63
CA ALA A 639 -15.82 -21.32 29.85
C ALA A 639 -17.08 -22.17 29.73
N THR A 640 -17.27 -23.15 30.63
CA THR A 640 -18.47 -23.99 30.72
C THR A 640 -19.46 -23.47 31.75
N SER A 641 -19.35 -22.24 32.16
CA SER A 641 -20.33 -21.55 33.01
C SER A 641 -20.35 -20.05 32.76
N TYR A 642 -21.49 -19.44 33.09
CA TYR A 642 -21.68 -17.98 33.03
C TYR A 642 -22.67 -17.58 34.16
N THR A 643 -22.48 -16.42 34.76
CA THR A 643 -23.41 -15.87 35.73
C THR A 643 -24.12 -14.65 35.17
N ASP A 644 -25.43 -14.75 35.01
CA ASP A 644 -26.27 -13.61 34.62
C ASP A 644 -26.56 -12.76 35.88
N SER A 645 -25.92 -11.59 35.93
CA SER A 645 -26.12 -10.63 37.02
C SER A 645 -27.29 -9.65 36.77
N ALA A 646 -27.84 -9.62 35.57
CA ALA A 646 -28.97 -8.78 35.19
C ALA A 646 -30.31 -9.42 35.64
N VAL A 647 -30.44 -9.78 36.91
CA VAL A 647 -31.59 -10.49 37.49
C VAL A 647 -32.39 -9.55 38.38
N SER A 648 -33.69 -9.82 38.51
CA SER A 648 -34.57 -9.17 39.48
C SER A 648 -35.20 -10.21 40.39
N VAL A 649 -35.46 -9.81 41.63
CA VAL A 649 -36.08 -10.71 42.63
C VAL A 649 -37.38 -11.29 42.07
N ASN A 650 -37.60 -12.58 42.29
CA ASN A 650 -38.77 -13.34 41.83
C ASN A 650 -38.98 -13.44 40.32
N GLN A 651 -38.11 -12.86 39.47
CA GLN A 651 -38.18 -13.00 38.04
C GLN A 651 -37.72 -14.39 37.60
N THR A 652 -38.48 -15.02 36.71
CA THR A 652 -38.03 -16.25 36.00
C THR A 652 -37.34 -15.85 34.72
N LYS A 653 -36.14 -16.37 34.52
CA LYS A 653 -35.38 -16.24 33.27
C LYS A 653 -35.16 -17.57 32.60
N THR A 654 -35.24 -17.61 31.29
CA THR A 654 -35.04 -18.80 30.45
C THR A 654 -33.83 -18.61 29.57
N TYR A 655 -32.98 -19.62 29.51
CA TYR A 655 -31.70 -19.60 28.82
C TYR A 655 -31.60 -20.73 27.83
N THR A 656 -30.82 -20.47 26.75
CA THR A 656 -30.35 -21.51 25.84
C THR A 656 -28.95 -21.16 25.38
N MET A 657 -28.31 -22.05 24.62
CA MET A 657 -26.98 -21.82 24.13
C MET A 657 -26.65 -22.56 22.84
N ARG A 658 -25.62 -22.13 22.15
CA ARG A 658 -25.02 -22.78 20.98
C ARG A 658 -23.51 -22.85 21.15
N CYS A 659 -22.89 -23.87 20.56
CA CYS A 659 -21.45 -23.87 20.35
C CYS A 659 -21.05 -22.82 19.33
N ILE A 660 -19.91 -22.20 19.53
CA ILE A 660 -19.28 -21.27 18.57
C ILE A 660 -17.88 -21.74 18.21
N ASP A 661 -17.45 -21.37 16.99
CA ASP A 661 -16.08 -21.52 16.51
C ASP A 661 -15.18 -20.36 16.96
N LYS A 662 -13.91 -20.35 16.51
CA LYS A 662 -12.92 -19.30 16.83
C LYS A 662 -13.36 -17.91 16.35
N ASN A 663 -14.14 -17.86 15.28
CA ASN A 663 -14.62 -16.61 14.67
C ASN A 663 -15.94 -16.13 15.30
N GLY A 664 -16.47 -16.87 16.29
CA GLY A 664 -17.72 -16.54 16.92
C GLY A 664 -18.97 -16.97 16.14
N ASN A 665 -18.86 -17.80 15.10
CA ASN A 665 -20.01 -18.34 14.38
C ASN A 665 -20.61 -19.51 15.14
N THR A 666 -21.93 -19.66 15.07
CA THR A 666 -22.62 -20.77 15.74
C THR A 666 -22.51 -22.05 14.93
N VAL A 667 -21.98 -23.10 15.56
CA VAL A 667 -21.68 -24.42 14.93
C VAL A 667 -22.46 -25.59 15.53
N SER A 668 -23.51 -25.29 16.25
CA SER A 668 -24.46 -26.32 16.79
C SER A 668 -25.91 -25.85 16.72
N GLY A 669 -26.87 -26.78 16.89
CA GLY A 669 -28.24 -26.47 17.23
C GLY A 669 -28.36 -25.78 18.60
N TYR A 670 -29.59 -25.55 19.06
CA TYR A 670 -29.93 -25.08 20.40
C TYR A 670 -31.24 -25.68 20.87
N ASN A 671 -31.46 -25.75 22.18
CA ASN A 671 -32.73 -26.14 22.75
C ASN A 671 -33.75 -24.99 22.66
N SER A 672 -34.77 -25.13 21.82
CA SER A 672 -35.78 -24.09 21.57
C SER A 672 -36.69 -23.82 22.75
N LYS A 673 -36.89 -24.81 23.65
CA LYS A 673 -37.64 -24.63 24.88
C LYS A 673 -36.82 -23.87 25.92
N GLY A 674 -35.52 -24.07 25.97
CA GLY A 674 -34.60 -23.50 26.94
C GLY A 674 -34.74 -24.13 28.34
N TRP A 675 -33.98 -23.60 29.28
CA TRP A 675 -34.00 -23.96 30.71
C TRP A 675 -34.30 -22.73 31.54
N SER A 676 -35.25 -22.85 32.47
CA SER A 676 -35.77 -21.74 33.23
C SER A 676 -35.36 -21.79 34.70
N LYS A 677 -35.09 -20.65 35.31
CA LYS A 677 -34.82 -20.49 36.76
C LYS A 677 -35.43 -19.19 37.28
N LYS A 678 -36.21 -19.36 38.37
CA LYS A 678 -36.68 -18.23 39.15
C LYS A 678 -35.53 -17.71 40.01
N TYR A 679 -35.24 -16.43 39.95
CA TYR A 679 -34.20 -15.82 40.77
C TYR A 679 -34.73 -15.56 42.19
N THR A 680 -34.11 -16.19 43.17
CA THR A 680 -34.28 -15.91 44.57
C THR A 680 -32.92 -15.56 45.16
N PRO A 681 -32.74 -14.36 45.73
CA PRO A 681 -31.44 -13.98 46.26
C PRO A 681 -30.95 -14.91 47.37
N VAL A 682 -29.68 -15.29 47.30
CA VAL A 682 -29.07 -16.06 48.40
C VAL A 682 -28.89 -15.18 49.64
N ALA A 683 -28.78 -15.81 50.81
CA ALA A 683 -28.49 -15.07 52.04
C ALA A 683 -27.11 -14.39 51.91
N PRO A 684 -27.02 -13.08 52.24
CA PRO A 684 -25.74 -12.39 52.27
C PRO A 684 -24.80 -13.00 53.32
N THR A 685 -23.52 -13.07 52.96
CA THR A 685 -22.48 -13.59 53.86
C THR A 685 -21.57 -12.46 54.31
N ILE A 686 -21.39 -12.29 55.63
CA ILE A 686 -20.40 -11.33 56.11
C ILE A 686 -19.02 -11.85 55.78
N SER A 687 -18.29 -11.09 54.95
CA SER A 687 -16.94 -11.41 54.47
C SER A 687 -15.87 -10.92 55.47
N LYS A 688 -16.16 -9.87 56.20
CA LYS A 688 -15.23 -9.27 57.18
C LYS A 688 -15.93 -8.63 58.36
N LEU A 689 -15.44 -8.89 59.59
CA LEU A 689 -15.75 -8.17 60.81
C LEU A 689 -14.45 -7.64 61.40
N GLU A 690 -14.34 -6.33 61.53
CA GLU A 690 -13.11 -5.70 62.03
C GLU A 690 -13.38 -4.63 63.09
N ASN A 691 -12.51 -4.57 64.08
CA ASN A 691 -12.50 -3.48 65.04
C ASN A 691 -11.84 -2.26 64.40
N ILE A 692 -12.56 -1.14 64.36
CA ILE A 692 -12.10 0.16 63.88
C ILE A 692 -12.32 1.23 64.93
N SER A 693 -11.80 2.41 64.74
CA SER A 693 -12.03 3.53 65.69
C SER A 693 -13.51 3.87 65.84
N GLY A 694 -14.33 3.67 64.83
CA GLY A 694 -15.77 3.92 64.84
C GLY A 694 -16.62 2.77 65.43
N GLY A 695 -16.03 1.64 65.83
CA GLY A 695 -16.76 0.50 66.33
C GLY A 695 -16.42 -0.83 65.69
N ILE A 696 -17.37 -1.70 65.46
CA ILE A 696 -17.24 -2.91 64.66
C ILE A 696 -17.74 -2.63 63.24
N LYS A 697 -16.86 -2.72 62.22
CA LYS A 697 -17.24 -2.63 60.84
C LYS A 697 -17.54 -4.02 60.28
N LEU A 698 -18.73 -4.16 59.71
CA LEU A 698 -19.19 -5.32 58.99
C LEU A 698 -19.02 -5.05 57.48
N SER A 699 -18.53 -6.01 56.71
CA SER A 699 -18.54 -5.95 55.26
C SER A 699 -19.06 -7.26 54.71
N TRP A 700 -19.80 -7.19 53.59
CA TRP A 700 -20.39 -8.36 52.95
C TRP A 700 -20.37 -8.24 51.42
N ASN A 701 -20.55 -9.36 50.76
CA ASN A 701 -20.56 -9.41 49.30
C ASN A 701 -21.87 -8.84 48.76
N LYS A 702 -21.77 -8.10 47.65
CA LYS A 702 -22.94 -7.60 46.92
C LYS A 702 -23.75 -8.77 46.37
N ILE A 703 -25.07 -8.73 46.53
CA ILE A 703 -26.00 -9.68 45.95
C ILE A 703 -26.66 -9.02 44.73
N ALA A 704 -26.68 -9.72 43.63
CA ALA A 704 -27.27 -9.19 42.39
C ALA A 704 -28.79 -9.01 42.57
N GLY A 705 -29.37 -8.04 41.85
CA GLY A 705 -30.82 -7.83 41.71
C GLY A 705 -31.58 -7.43 42.96
N VAL A 706 -30.92 -7.17 44.09
CA VAL A 706 -31.55 -6.68 45.31
C VAL A 706 -31.44 -5.16 45.44
N TYR A 707 -32.36 -4.54 46.13
CA TYR A 707 -32.33 -3.11 46.38
C TYR A 707 -31.32 -2.72 47.47
N GLY A 708 -31.27 -3.54 48.57
CA GLY A 708 -30.38 -3.25 49.68
C GLY A 708 -30.34 -4.41 50.69
N TYR A 709 -29.88 -4.09 51.86
CA TYR A 709 -29.63 -5.03 52.94
C TYR A 709 -30.20 -4.51 54.24
N ARG A 710 -30.76 -5.44 55.07
CA ARG A 710 -31.15 -5.20 56.45
C ARG A 710 -30.20 -5.92 57.38
N VAL A 711 -29.50 -5.16 58.19
CA VAL A 711 -28.57 -5.65 59.18
C VAL A 711 -29.38 -5.91 60.49
N TYR A 712 -29.11 -7.03 61.08
CA TYR A 712 -29.65 -7.42 62.37
C TYR A 712 -28.53 -7.67 63.38
N TYR A 713 -28.79 -7.40 64.65
CA TYR A 713 -27.94 -7.83 65.76
C TYR A 713 -28.70 -8.77 66.68
N LYS A 714 -27.96 -9.66 67.36
CA LYS A 714 -28.54 -10.63 68.31
C LYS A 714 -28.71 -9.99 69.71
N THR A 715 -29.91 -10.03 70.20
CA THR A 715 -30.21 -9.51 71.56
C THR A 715 -29.72 -10.45 72.67
N SER A 716 -29.68 -10.00 73.94
CA SER A 716 -29.31 -10.81 75.07
C SER A 716 -30.30 -11.97 75.32
N SER A 717 -31.55 -11.80 74.89
CA SER A 717 -32.58 -12.84 74.93
C SER A 717 -32.45 -13.87 73.73
N GLY A 718 -31.45 -13.74 72.85
CA GLY A 718 -31.17 -14.66 71.75
C GLY A 718 -31.91 -14.39 70.46
N GLY A 719 -32.84 -13.43 70.42
CA GLY A 719 -33.58 -13.00 69.23
C GLY A 719 -32.80 -12.06 68.31
N TRP A 720 -33.27 -11.91 67.07
CA TRP A 720 -32.70 -10.98 66.11
C TRP A 720 -33.51 -9.71 66.12
N LYS A 721 -32.83 -8.56 66.35
CA LYS A 721 -33.42 -7.24 66.27
C LYS A 721 -32.85 -6.49 65.06
N ARG A 722 -33.76 -5.84 64.32
CA ARG A 722 -33.37 -4.95 63.18
C ARG A 722 -32.46 -3.82 63.67
N PHE A 723 -31.36 -3.63 63.01
CA PHE A 723 -30.39 -2.58 63.30
C PHE A 723 -30.51 -1.45 62.29
N LYS A 724 -30.26 -1.74 61.00
CA LYS A 724 -30.24 -0.73 59.97
C LYS A 724 -30.57 -1.34 58.60
N ASP A 725 -31.27 -0.58 57.77
CA ASP A 725 -31.37 -0.83 56.33
C ASP A 725 -30.36 0.04 55.60
N THR A 726 -29.69 -0.53 54.57
CA THR A 726 -28.65 0.15 53.82
C THR A 726 -28.54 -0.43 52.40
N THR A 727 -28.18 0.41 51.42
CA THR A 727 -27.85 -0.01 50.08
C THR A 727 -26.34 -0.32 49.94
N ALA A 728 -25.54 0.09 50.93
CA ALA A 728 -24.12 -0.20 50.97
C ALA A 728 -23.83 -1.68 51.32
N THR A 729 -22.67 -2.16 51.00
CA THR A 729 -22.18 -3.50 51.34
C THR A 729 -21.32 -3.51 52.57
N SER A 730 -21.42 -2.46 53.39
CA SER A 730 -20.78 -2.37 54.70
C SER A 730 -21.62 -1.51 55.66
N PHE A 731 -21.44 -1.76 56.94
CA PHE A 731 -22.06 -1.02 58.04
C PHE A 731 -21.09 -0.97 59.23
N THR A 732 -21.10 0.12 60.00
CA THR A 732 -20.33 0.21 61.23
C THR A 732 -21.27 0.35 62.44
N ASP A 733 -21.16 -0.59 63.37
CA ASP A 733 -21.83 -0.51 64.68
C ASP A 733 -20.93 0.31 65.61
N SER A 734 -21.37 1.52 65.95
CA SER A 734 -20.69 2.41 66.84
C SER A 734 -21.21 2.30 68.27
N GLY A 735 -22.32 1.55 68.54
CA GLY A 735 -22.94 1.33 69.83
C GLY A 735 -22.28 0.24 70.70
N VAL A 736 -21.09 -0.19 70.33
CA VAL A 736 -20.33 -1.29 70.91
C VAL A 736 -19.68 -0.94 72.19
N SER A 737 -19.60 -1.89 73.15
CA SER A 737 -18.90 -1.75 74.42
C SER A 737 -17.64 -2.61 74.51
N PRO A 738 -16.53 -2.14 75.07
CA PRO A 738 -15.30 -2.91 75.16
C PRO A 738 -15.51 -4.29 75.81
N ASN A 739 -14.86 -5.29 75.26
CA ASN A 739 -14.91 -6.71 75.62
C ASN A 739 -16.27 -7.42 75.46
N ARG A 740 -17.27 -6.76 74.96
CA ARG A 740 -18.56 -7.39 74.58
C ARG A 740 -18.41 -8.04 73.17
N THR A 741 -19.03 -9.21 73.04
CA THR A 741 -19.19 -9.89 71.75
C THR A 741 -20.53 -9.52 71.16
N GLU A 742 -20.50 -8.93 69.98
CA GLU A 742 -21.68 -8.64 69.18
C GLU A 742 -21.83 -9.65 68.04
N THR A 743 -23.10 -10.04 67.78
CA THR A 743 -23.40 -11.03 66.72
C THR A 743 -24.36 -10.43 65.72
N TYR A 744 -24.06 -10.54 64.42
CA TYR A 744 -24.82 -9.92 63.40
C TYR A 744 -25.30 -10.95 62.37
N THR A 745 -26.36 -10.62 61.64
CA THR A 745 -26.77 -11.31 60.41
C THR A 745 -27.38 -10.30 59.48
N ILE A 746 -27.51 -10.69 58.18
CA ILE A 746 -27.96 -9.78 57.16
C ILE A 746 -29.00 -10.49 56.28
N ARG A 747 -30.01 -9.77 55.83
CA ARG A 747 -30.96 -10.20 54.79
C ARG A 747 -30.99 -9.19 53.67
N CYS A 748 -31.25 -9.64 52.43
CA CYS A 748 -31.56 -8.78 51.30
C CYS A 748 -32.95 -8.18 51.48
N ILE A 749 -33.14 -6.95 51.03
CA ILE A 749 -34.43 -6.27 50.96
C ILE A 749 -34.74 -5.80 49.53
N ASP A 750 -36.04 -5.72 49.21
CA ASP A 750 -36.56 -5.11 47.99
C ASP A 750 -36.74 -3.58 48.21
N LYS A 751 -37.26 -2.87 47.19
CA LYS A 751 -37.48 -1.43 47.23
C LYS A 751 -38.50 -1.01 48.29
N ASN A 752 -39.44 -1.91 48.67
CA ASN A 752 -40.45 -1.67 49.67
C ASN A 752 -39.95 -1.99 51.07
N GLY A 753 -38.72 -2.42 51.24
CA GLY A 753 -38.10 -2.84 52.47
C GLY A 753 -38.54 -4.24 52.98
N ASN A 754 -39.17 -5.06 52.12
CA ASN A 754 -39.46 -6.45 52.44
C ASN A 754 -38.22 -7.30 52.34
N THR A 755 -38.03 -8.26 53.24
CA THR A 755 -36.91 -9.19 53.18
C THR A 755 -37.14 -10.24 52.10
N VAL A 756 -36.17 -10.39 51.16
CA VAL A 756 -36.27 -11.23 49.97
C VAL A 756 -35.24 -12.35 49.93
N SER A 757 -34.47 -12.52 50.97
CA SER A 757 -33.52 -13.64 51.10
C SER A 757 -33.66 -14.35 52.45
N GLY A 758 -33.09 -15.58 52.53
CA GLY A 758 -32.76 -16.17 53.80
C GLY A 758 -31.73 -15.37 54.58
N PHE A 759 -31.31 -15.86 55.73
CA PHE A 759 -30.25 -15.32 56.55
C PHE A 759 -29.45 -16.47 57.21
N TYR A 760 -28.24 -16.15 57.64
CA TYR A 760 -27.40 -17.09 58.35
C TYR A 760 -27.83 -17.09 59.85
N SER A 761 -28.54 -18.12 60.29
CA SER A 761 -29.20 -18.21 61.58
C SER A 761 -28.21 -18.19 62.77
N LYS A 762 -27.01 -18.73 62.60
CA LYS A 762 -25.95 -18.66 63.62
C LYS A 762 -25.40 -17.26 63.83
N GLY A 763 -25.44 -16.43 62.72
CA GLY A 763 -24.81 -15.11 62.67
C GLY A 763 -23.29 -15.18 62.69
N TRP A 764 -22.67 -13.99 62.60
CA TRP A 764 -21.21 -13.79 62.64
C TRP A 764 -20.92 -12.95 63.88
N SER A 765 -20.00 -13.40 64.74
CA SER A 765 -19.72 -12.77 66.03
C SER A 765 -18.33 -12.09 66.04
N LYS A 766 -18.23 -10.95 66.67
CA LYS A 766 -16.98 -10.26 66.91
C LYS A 766 -16.94 -9.65 68.33
N LYS A 767 -15.87 -9.96 69.01
CA LYS A 767 -15.60 -9.29 70.29
C LYS A 767 -15.01 -7.92 69.99
N TYR A 768 -15.63 -6.88 70.57
CA TYR A 768 -15.11 -5.55 70.37
C TYR A 768 -13.88 -5.29 71.25
N ALA A 769 -12.75 -5.01 70.54
CA ALA A 769 -11.55 -4.57 71.21
C ALA A 769 -11.22 -3.16 70.64
N PRO A 770 -11.24 -2.11 71.40
CA PRO A 770 -10.97 -0.77 70.92
C PRO A 770 -9.60 -0.70 70.32
N VAL A 771 -9.49 -0.12 69.12
CA VAL A 771 -8.21 0.11 68.41
C VAL A 771 -7.45 1.24 69.07
N ALA A 772 -6.14 1.28 68.86
CA ALA A 772 -5.30 2.41 69.34
C ALA A 772 -5.80 3.72 68.70
N PRO A 773 -6.00 4.79 69.50
CA PRO A 773 -6.40 6.09 68.95
C PRO A 773 -5.35 6.61 67.97
N LYS A 774 -5.78 7.11 66.78
CA LYS A 774 -4.88 7.70 65.83
C LYS A 774 -4.73 9.22 66.08
N ILE A 775 -3.48 9.66 66.29
CA ILE A 775 -3.20 11.09 66.32
C ILE A 775 -3.49 11.63 64.93
N THR A 776 -4.24 12.75 64.87
CA THR A 776 -4.61 13.40 63.63
C THR A 776 -3.85 14.70 63.39
N LYS A 777 -3.37 15.34 64.49
CA LYS A 777 -2.64 16.59 64.40
C LYS A 777 -1.70 16.79 65.63
N LEU A 778 -0.52 17.29 65.37
CA LEU A 778 0.39 17.82 66.38
C LEU A 778 0.69 19.28 66.05
N THR A 779 0.54 20.18 66.97
CA THR A 779 0.77 21.63 66.75
C THR A 779 1.53 22.24 67.94
N ASN A 780 2.53 23.01 67.65
CA ASN A 780 3.18 23.86 68.67
C ASN A 780 2.25 25.02 69.02
N THR A 781 2.05 25.25 70.33
CA THR A 781 1.31 26.39 70.85
C THR A 781 2.19 27.11 71.90
N SER A 782 1.83 28.33 72.25
CA SER A 782 2.51 29.06 73.34
C SER A 782 2.54 28.29 74.65
N LYS A 783 1.53 27.45 74.88
CA LYS A 783 1.38 26.67 76.13
C LYS A 783 1.95 25.26 76.08
N GLY A 784 2.55 24.82 74.96
CA GLY A 784 3.05 23.46 74.84
C GLY A 784 2.76 22.84 73.48
N VAL A 785 2.74 21.51 73.41
CA VAL A 785 2.37 20.78 72.20
C VAL A 785 0.91 20.33 72.26
N SER A 786 0.08 20.84 71.39
CA SER A 786 -1.30 20.36 71.24
C SER A 786 -1.34 19.07 70.41
N VAL A 787 -1.90 18.02 70.98
CA VAL A 787 -2.07 16.72 70.39
C VAL A 787 -3.58 16.47 70.18
N THR A 788 -3.99 16.22 68.96
CA THR A 788 -5.39 15.92 68.61
C THR A 788 -5.48 14.52 68.02
N TRP A 789 -6.52 13.80 68.29
CA TRP A 789 -6.73 12.42 67.81
C TRP A 789 -8.19 12.11 67.50
N GLY A 790 -8.40 11.05 66.75
CA GLY A 790 -9.74 10.55 66.40
C GLY A 790 -10.39 9.87 67.62
N LYS A 791 -11.70 10.14 67.81
CA LYS A 791 -12.48 9.43 68.84
C LYS A 791 -12.56 7.94 68.52
N VAL A 792 -12.55 7.10 69.57
CA VAL A 792 -12.74 5.66 69.48
C VAL A 792 -14.07 5.31 70.14
N ALA A 793 -14.90 4.53 69.47
CA ALA A 793 -16.26 4.19 69.96
C ALA A 793 -16.21 3.38 71.28
N GLY A 794 -17.18 3.61 72.17
CA GLY A 794 -17.38 2.85 73.35
C GLY A 794 -16.33 3.00 74.46
N VAL A 795 -15.34 3.85 74.30
CA VAL A 795 -14.30 4.05 75.34
C VAL A 795 -14.65 5.23 76.23
N TYR A 796 -14.17 5.16 77.48
CA TYR A 796 -14.40 6.26 78.43
C TYR A 796 -13.52 7.45 78.19
N GLY A 797 -12.25 7.19 77.84
CA GLY A 797 -11.27 8.24 77.61
C GLY A 797 -9.96 7.72 77.08
N TYR A 798 -8.94 8.56 77.08
CA TYR A 798 -7.67 8.32 76.51
C TYR A 798 -6.55 8.60 77.45
N ARG A 799 -5.49 7.82 77.46
CA ARG A 799 -4.21 8.09 78.14
C ARG A 799 -3.19 8.46 77.10
N LEU A 800 -2.73 9.70 77.22
CA LEU A 800 -1.66 10.26 76.38
C LEU A 800 -0.32 9.90 76.98
N TYR A 801 0.60 9.47 76.18
CA TYR A 801 1.99 9.22 76.50
C TYR A 801 2.91 10.05 75.63
N ARG A 802 4.08 10.41 76.20
CA ARG A 802 5.16 11.00 75.45
C ARG A 802 6.46 10.24 75.70
N LYS A 803 7.40 10.29 74.72
CA LYS A 803 8.81 9.91 74.87
C LYS A 803 9.72 10.87 74.14
N TYR A 804 10.95 10.99 74.61
CA TYR A 804 12.05 11.61 73.92
C TYR A 804 12.99 10.55 73.34
N ALA A 805 13.91 10.94 72.47
CA ALA A 805 14.83 10.00 71.83
C ALA A 805 15.58 9.21 72.91
N GLY A 806 15.70 7.89 72.78
CA GLY A 806 16.32 6.98 73.70
C GLY A 806 15.56 6.74 75.01
N GLY A 807 14.40 7.43 75.27
CA GLY A 807 13.62 7.28 76.51
C GLY A 807 12.42 6.34 76.39
N SER A 808 11.87 5.98 77.55
CA SER A 808 10.64 5.19 77.67
C SER A 808 9.38 6.09 77.57
N TRP A 809 8.21 5.45 77.29
CA TRP A 809 6.94 6.12 77.29
C TRP A 809 6.51 6.57 78.69
N THR A 810 6.31 7.85 78.82
CA THR A 810 5.88 8.46 80.10
C THR A 810 4.41 8.93 79.97
N LYS A 811 3.55 8.60 80.96
CA LYS A 811 2.19 9.09 81.02
C LYS A 811 2.19 10.62 81.08
N VAL A 812 1.38 11.26 80.26
CA VAL A 812 1.19 12.70 80.28
C VAL A 812 -0.12 13.05 80.93
N LYS A 813 -1.25 12.45 80.48
CA LYS A 813 -2.57 12.77 80.97
C LYS A 813 -3.58 11.68 80.65
N ASP A 814 -4.52 11.47 81.54
CA ASP A 814 -5.79 10.79 81.23
C ASP A 814 -6.85 11.89 80.99
N THR A 815 -7.59 11.72 79.84
CA THR A 815 -8.59 12.70 79.39
C THR A 815 -9.75 12.04 78.72
N THR A 816 -10.95 12.59 78.81
CA THR A 816 -12.11 12.21 77.96
C THR A 816 -12.22 13.01 76.69
N ALA A 817 -11.48 14.09 76.56
CA ALA A 817 -11.40 14.92 75.39
C ALA A 817 -10.60 14.21 74.26
N ALA A 818 -10.82 14.62 72.98
CA ALA A 818 -10.11 14.11 71.83
C ALA A 818 -8.87 14.99 71.48
N SER A 819 -8.45 15.85 72.41
CA SER A 819 -7.25 16.64 72.31
C SER A 819 -6.70 16.97 73.68
N TYR A 820 -5.42 17.26 73.75
CA TYR A 820 -4.76 17.73 74.96
C TYR A 820 -3.49 18.53 74.60
N THR A 821 -3.21 19.62 75.36
CA THR A 821 -1.97 20.38 75.19
C THR A 821 -1.01 19.98 76.31
N ASP A 822 0.08 19.37 75.92
CA ASP A 822 1.16 18.95 76.76
C ASP A 822 2.10 20.15 77.05
N SER A 823 1.86 20.85 78.17
CA SER A 823 2.67 21.98 78.65
C SER A 823 4.04 21.51 79.20
N GLY A 824 4.16 20.23 79.57
CA GLY A 824 5.41 19.65 80.11
C GLY A 824 6.38 19.16 79.04
N ALA A 825 6.08 19.34 77.75
CA ALA A 825 6.99 18.99 76.67
C ALA A 825 8.20 19.96 76.72
N LYS A 826 9.44 19.44 76.64
CA LYS A 826 10.68 20.26 76.75
C LYS A 826 10.93 21.06 75.45
N LYS A 827 11.11 22.37 75.61
CA LYS A 827 11.38 23.28 74.48
C LYS A 827 12.71 22.89 73.73
N GLY A 828 12.72 22.97 72.49
CA GLY A 828 13.87 22.58 71.61
C GLY A 828 14.05 21.06 71.42
N LYS A 829 13.31 20.22 72.12
CA LYS A 829 13.46 18.77 72.01
C LYS A 829 12.36 18.14 71.12
N LYS A 830 12.76 17.11 70.28
CA LYS A 830 11.82 16.25 69.57
C LYS A 830 11.08 15.35 70.55
N VAL A 831 9.79 15.46 70.58
CA VAL A 831 8.90 14.68 71.47
C VAL A 831 7.99 13.81 70.60
N THR A 832 7.84 12.57 70.97
CA THR A 832 6.96 11.60 70.30
C THR A 832 5.78 11.26 71.19
N TYR A 833 4.58 11.25 70.64
CA TYR A 833 3.34 10.95 71.35
C TYR A 833 2.72 9.67 70.84
N THR A 834 2.04 8.97 71.78
CA THR A 834 1.13 7.86 71.52
C THR A 834 -0.03 7.88 72.52
N LEU A 835 -1.10 7.16 72.19
CA LEU A 835 -2.29 7.07 73.04
C LEU A 835 -2.76 5.65 73.17
N ARG A 836 -3.44 5.40 74.31
CA ARG A 836 -4.27 4.21 74.57
C ARG A 836 -5.66 4.64 75.05
N CYS A 837 -6.64 3.84 74.65
CA CYS A 837 -8.01 3.99 75.30
C CYS A 837 -7.98 3.52 76.75
N ILE A 838 -8.79 4.16 77.57
CA ILE A 838 -9.00 3.78 78.98
C ILE A 838 -10.50 3.58 79.28
N ASN A 839 -10.77 2.72 80.26
CA ASN A 839 -12.11 2.55 80.79
C ASN A 839 -12.34 3.54 81.94
N LYS A 840 -13.54 3.53 82.58
CA LYS A 840 -13.90 4.44 83.71
C LYS A 840 -12.94 4.34 84.86
N ASN A 841 -12.34 3.20 85.13
CA ASN A 841 -11.40 2.98 86.25
C ASN A 841 -9.93 3.35 85.82
N GLY A 842 -9.72 4.00 84.68
CA GLY A 842 -8.41 4.39 84.17
C GLY A 842 -7.56 3.24 83.63
N LYS A 843 -8.08 1.98 83.55
CA LYS A 843 -7.34 0.87 82.95
C LYS A 843 -7.28 0.95 81.49
N THR A 844 -6.09 0.76 80.87
CA THR A 844 -5.93 0.76 79.44
C THR A 844 -6.57 -0.46 78.80
N ILE A 845 -7.38 -0.21 77.75
CA ILE A 845 -8.19 -1.23 77.04
C ILE A 845 -7.90 -1.31 75.54
N SER A 846 -6.87 -0.58 75.00
CA SER A 846 -6.44 -0.71 73.63
C SER A 846 -4.93 -0.92 73.55
N GLY A 847 -4.45 -1.40 72.43
CA GLY A 847 -3.05 -1.25 72.03
C GLY A 847 -2.63 0.23 71.88
N TYR A 848 -1.42 0.48 71.47
CA TYR A 848 -0.90 1.81 71.10
C TYR A 848 -0.01 1.72 69.87
N ASN A 849 0.17 2.87 69.21
CA ASN A 849 1.12 2.93 68.11
C ASN A 849 2.56 3.07 68.67
N ALA A 850 3.37 2.03 68.57
CA ALA A 850 4.71 1.95 69.10
C ALA A 850 5.69 2.97 68.46
N THR A 851 5.53 3.33 67.21
CA THR A 851 6.32 4.38 66.57
C THR A 851 5.93 5.78 66.97
N GLY A 852 4.68 6.00 67.35
CA GLY A 852 4.13 7.27 67.75
C GLY A 852 4.19 8.35 66.68
N TRP A 853 3.82 9.58 67.07
CA TRP A 853 3.88 10.77 66.19
C TRP A 853 4.79 11.79 66.81
N SER A 854 5.66 12.35 66.06
CA SER A 854 6.74 13.23 66.56
C SER A 854 6.59 14.67 66.09
N ILE A 855 6.97 15.61 66.97
CA ILE A 855 7.11 17.03 66.67
C ILE A 855 8.30 17.59 67.49
N THR A 856 9.02 18.54 66.94
CA THR A 856 9.97 19.33 67.76
C THR A 856 9.23 20.49 68.36
N ARG A 857 9.25 20.61 69.75
CA ARG A 857 8.62 21.74 70.42
C ARG A 857 9.45 23.00 70.17
N LYS A 858 8.80 23.99 69.56
CA LYS A 858 9.34 25.33 69.35
C LYS A 858 9.31 26.16 70.60
#